data_9472702c03563081cd221da324a5cbba
#
_entry.id   9472702c03563081cd221da324a5cbba
#
_cell.length_a   1.000
_cell.length_b   1.000
_cell.length_c   1.000
_cell.angle_alpha   90.00
_cell.angle_beta   90.00
_cell.angle_gamma   90.00
#
_symmetry.space_group_name_H-M   'P 1'
#
loop_
_entity.id
_entity.type
_entity.pdbx_description
1 polymer ?
#
loop_
_entity_poly.entity_id
_entity_poly.type
_entity_poly.pdbx_seq_one_letter_code
_entity_poly.pdbx_strand_id
1 'polypeptide(L)'
;MKRNPVITILVALLLTTGPVLWATGPQAAETDQSTPSEVAPAEDLRLDEALPLDPQITVGRLDNGLTYFIRTNEKPENRADLWLAVNAGSMQEDDDQLGLAHFVEHMAFNGTTHFEKQELIDYLERIGMRFGPDINAYTSFDETVYMLRVPTDDEETMKQGFQILEDWARGVSFEEEEIDKERGVVIEEWRLHQGAESRVRDKQFPVLFKDSRYADRLTIGDPEIIETASYDTVRRFYRDWYRPDLMAVIAVGDFDPEAVEALIKKHFAGLVGPDEPRPREIYPVPDHEETLFAITTDPELTLTNVGVYYKLERLPEGTRGAYRKQIVEQLYHGMVNARLDELRQQADPPFLYGYSTSAGFVRSKDVYVQLAGVEEGQMERGLGALLTEVERVDRHGFTQTELERMKADLLRSYERAFEERDKRDSQSFTSEYLRHFFEGEPSPGIEVELELAREFLPGISLAELNHLAAEWISESNRVILASGPEKEAVSLPTEDQLAAVFKGVEASEIDTYVDEVRKAPLLAQIPEPGKIVERTEIPEIGVTEWRLDNGVRVVLKPTDFKNDQVLLSSFSPGGHSLVPDEDFVSASFADTLVGNGGLGEFSQIELDKALAGKLASAQAYINELEEGITASSSPKDLETMFQLYYLSATAPRKDTETFEAFVARVRAILQNRQAQPDAVFSDEVTLAMFDGHPRRQPPTLEMIDKLDLDLAFEVFRDRFADLDDLTAVIVGAFELDTIEPLVETYLGSLPATDREETWRDVGAQQKEGLVAVEVKKGLEPKSSVKFSFAGPAAWSREAVYDMGSLSAALRIRLREVLREDLGATYGVAVGGQLTDRPRERFGFSIGFGCAPENVVEMLATLFLELDVVRENGLNESYADKVKEIQRRQRETNLKENSFWLGSLKFYYSNDWDPRLILDYESLVERTTPERLRDSARKYLDMENYLQAVLFPENWETEPATDPGS
;
A
#
# COMPACT_ATOMS: atom_id res chain seq x y z
N MET A 1 -11.68 10.72 -2.50
CA MET A 1 -10.40 10.37 -3.16
C MET A 1 -9.59 11.64 -3.24
N LYS A 2 -8.64 11.83 -2.34
CA LYS A 2 -7.84 13.06 -2.25
C LYS A 2 -6.46 12.78 -2.82
N ARG A 3 -5.84 13.81 -3.42
CA ARG A 3 -4.53 13.73 -4.08
C ARG A 3 -3.49 13.09 -3.16
N ASN A 4 -2.88 12.01 -3.58
CA ASN A 4 -1.66 11.50 -2.93
C ASN A 4 -0.46 12.28 -3.47
N PRO A 5 0.52 12.63 -2.68
CA PRO A 5 1.70 13.32 -3.17
C PRO A 5 2.46 12.45 -4.20
N VAL A 6 2.73 13.01 -5.36
CA VAL A 6 3.29 12.34 -6.56
C VAL A 6 4.67 11.72 -6.30
N ILE A 7 5.39 12.18 -5.30
CA ILE A 7 6.75 11.68 -4.98
C ILE A 7 6.72 10.24 -4.47
N THR A 8 5.68 9.83 -3.75
CA THR A 8 5.49 8.45 -3.32
C THR A 8 5.06 7.53 -4.47
N ILE A 9 4.42 8.08 -5.51
CA ILE A 9 3.93 7.31 -6.66
C ILE A 9 5.07 6.88 -7.60
N LEU A 10 6.13 7.65 -7.72
CA LEU A 10 7.27 7.31 -8.59
C LEU A 10 8.14 6.15 -8.06
N VAL A 11 8.09 5.85 -6.76
CA VAL A 11 8.89 4.80 -6.13
C VAL A 11 8.05 3.58 -5.73
N ALA A 12 6.76 3.76 -5.40
CA ALA A 12 5.91 2.69 -4.86
C ALA A 12 5.23 1.81 -5.93
N LEU A 13 5.30 2.16 -7.22
CA LEU A 13 4.58 1.46 -8.31
C LEU A 13 5.26 0.18 -8.81
N LEU A 14 6.41 -0.19 -8.27
CA LEU A 14 7.16 -1.35 -8.74
C LEU A 14 7.09 -2.60 -7.84
N LEU A 15 6.45 -2.57 -6.66
CA LEU A 15 6.52 -3.70 -5.72
C LEU A 15 5.21 -4.17 -5.06
N THR A 16 4.05 -3.65 -5.45
CA THR A 16 2.79 -4.21 -4.92
C THR A 16 1.83 -4.58 -6.04
N THR A 17 1.91 -5.82 -6.48
CA THR A 17 0.78 -6.49 -7.12
C THR A 17 -0.23 -6.90 -6.05
N GLY A 18 -0.90 -5.90 -5.47
CA GLY A 18 -2.16 -6.09 -4.80
C GLY A 18 -3.26 -5.63 -5.76
N PRO A 19 -4.38 -6.33 -5.87
CA PRO A 19 -5.45 -5.91 -6.74
C PRO A 19 -5.96 -4.54 -6.26
N VAL A 20 -5.89 -3.55 -7.13
CA VAL A 20 -6.66 -2.32 -6.95
C VAL A 20 -8.12 -2.73 -7.08
N LEU A 21 -8.81 -2.82 -5.96
CA LEU A 21 -10.24 -3.09 -5.90
C LEU A 21 -11.00 -1.89 -6.50
N TRP A 22 -11.30 -1.99 -7.78
CA TRP A 22 -12.32 -1.16 -8.42
C TRP A 22 -13.67 -1.78 -8.09
N ALA A 23 -14.42 -1.11 -7.26
CA ALA A 23 -15.77 -1.52 -6.97
C ALA A 23 -16.71 -0.98 -8.05
N THR A 24 -17.56 -1.80 -8.55
CA THR A 24 -18.44 -1.59 -9.71
C THR A 24 -19.88 -1.97 -9.40
N GLY A 25 -20.86 -1.50 -10.01
CA GLY A 25 -22.14 -1.33 -10.03
C GLY A 25 -23.30 -1.47 -10.87
N PRO A 26 -24.33 -1.26 -11.44
CA PRO A 26 -25.66 -1.13 -10.89
C PRO A 26 -26.77 -1.94 -11.53
N GLN A 27 -27.97 -1.88 -10.99
CA GLN A 27 -29.20 -2.29 -11.69
C GLN A 27 -30.20 -1.16 -11.79
N ALA A 28 -30.91 -1.12 -12.93
CA ALA A 28 -31.95 -0.16 -13.20
C ALA A 28 -33.21 -0.46 -12.38
N ALA A 29 -33.60 0.49 -11.55
CA ALA A 29 -34.96 0.56 -11.08
C ALA A 29 -35.84 1.10 -12.21
N GLU A 30 -37.06 0.56 -12.33
CA GLU A 30 -38.06 0.99 -13.31
C GLU A 30 -38.30 2.49 -13.23
N THR A 31 -38.37 3.09 -14.41
CA THR A 31 -38.61 4.50 -14.63
C THR A 31 -39.93 4.94 -14.10
N ASP A 32 -39.96 5.67 -13.03
CA ASP A 32 -40.98 6.68 -12.83
C ASP A 32 -40.60 7.90 -13.68
N GLN A 33 -41.44 8.29 -14.62
CA GLN A 33 -41.24 9.44 -15.49
C GLN A 33 -41.47 10.73 -14.68
N SER A 34 -40.47 11.10 -13.87
CA SER A 34 -40.34 12.47 -13.43
C SER A 34 -39.62 13.28 -14.52
N THR A 35 -40.26 14.29 -15.01
CA THR A 35 -39.75 15.33 -15.90
C THR A 35 -38.33 15.73 -15.51
N PRO A 36 -37.38 15.92 -16.47
CA PRO A 36 -36.06 16.42 -16.18
C PRO A 36 -36.17 17.74 -15.41
N SER A 37 -35.60 17.79 -14.22
CA SER A 37 -35.39 19.07 -13.54
C SER A 37 -34.52 19.93 -14.45
N GLU A 38 -34.96 21.15 -14.76
CA GLU A 38 -34.17 22.12 -15.50
C GLU A 38 -32.80 22.24 -14.83
N VAL A 39 -31.75 21.92 -15.57
CA VAL A 39 -30.36 22.16 -15.14
C VAL A 39 -30.22 23.66 -14.92
N ALA A 40 -29.84 24.08 -13.73
CA ALA A 40 -29.60 25.47 -13.40
C ALA A 40 -28.58 26.08 -14.39
N PRO A 41 -28.80 27.30 -14.89
CA PRO A 41 -27.80 27.99 -15.71
C PRO A 41 -26.47 28.14 -14.95
N ALA A 42 -25.34 28.10 -15.64
CA ALA A 42 -24.03 28.17 -15.03
C ALA A 42 -23.82 29.44 -14.15
N GLU A 43 -24.55 30.49 -14.36
CA GLU A 43 -24.56 31.71 -13.55
C GLU A 43 -25.10 31.50 -12.12
N ASP A 44 -25.92 30.47 -11.88
CA ASP A 44 -26.47 30.13 -10.56
C ASP A 44 -25.56 29.25 -9.71
N LEU A 45 -24.46 28.70 -10.27
CA LEU A 45 -23.54 27.77 -9.58
C LEU A 45 -22.59 28.46 -8.59
N ARG A 46 -22.57 29.78 -8.55
CA ARG A 46 -21.73 30.58 -7.62
C ARG A 46 -20.26 30.14 -7.59
N LEU A 47 -19.67 29.90 -8.77
CA LEU A 47 -18.34 29.30 -8.94
C LEU A 47 -17.20 30.07 -8.25
N ASP A 48 -17.34 31.40 -8.08
CA ASP A 48 -16.36 32.26 -7.40
C ASP A 48 -16.48 32.23 -5.87
N GLU A 49 -17.53 31.57 -5.33
CA GLU A 49 -17.74 31.48 -3.88
C GLU A 49 -16.68 30.59 -3.25
N ALA A 50 -16.08 31.06 -2.15
CA ALA A 50 -15.13 30.29 -1.38
C ALA A 50 -15.81 29.09 -0.70
N LEU A 51 -15.12 27.97 -0.68
CA LEU A 51 -15.58 26.79 0.05
C LEU A 51 -15.47 27.04 1.57
N PRO A 52 -16.46 26.60 2.35
CA PRO A 52 -16.37 26.68 3.81
C PRO A 52 -15.28 25.73 4.33
N LEU A 53 -14.80 25.99 5.53
CA LEU A 53 -14.08 24.99 6.30
C LEU A 53 -15.10 24.08 7.01
N ASP A 54 -14.76 22.80 7.17
CA ASP A 54 -15.57 21.83 7.92
C ASP A 54 -15.85 22.38 9.35
N PRO A 55 -17.12 22.56 9.76
CA PRO A 55 -17.46 23.11 11.07
C PRO A 55 -17.03 22.23 12.25
N GLN A 56 -16.61 21.00 12.01
CA GLN A 56 -16.10 20.09 13.05
C GLN A 56 -14.61 20.34 13.36
N ILE A 57 -13.93 21.20 12.61
CA ILE A 57 -12.53 21.55 12.84
C ILE A 57 -12.45 22.83 13.66
N THR A 58 -11.72 22.80 14.76
CA THR A 58 -11.26 24.02 15.44
C THR A 58 -9.89 24.41 14.88
N VAL A 59 -9.83 25.55 14.20
CA VAL A 59 -8.58 26.13 13.70
C VAL A 59 -8.26 27.37 14.52
N GLY A 60 -7.01 27.45 14.99
CA GLY A 60 -6.53 28.61 15.71
C GLY A 60 -5.10 28.97 15.34
N ARG A 61 -4.70 30.18 15.72
CA ARG A 61 -3.33 30.67 15.57
C ARG A 61 -2.88 31.35 16.84
N LEU A 62 -1.71 30.96 17.34
CA LEU A 62 -1.09 31.56 18.51
C LEU A 62 -0.43 32.88 18.14
N ASP A 63 -0.18 33.74 19.15
CA ASP A 63 0.45 35.06 18.96
C ASP A 63 1.84 34.97 18.35
N ASN A 64 2.55 33.85 18.55
CA ASN A 64 3.86 33.59 17.96
C ASN A 64 3.79 33.06 16.50
N GLY A 65 2.59 32.91 15.95
CA GLY A 65 2.36 32.52 14.56
C GLY A 65 2.08 31.04 14.32
N LEU A 66 2.22 30.17 15.34
CA LEU A 66 1.92 28.73 15.20
C LEU A 66 0.43 28.52 14.93
N THR A 67 0.12 27.72 13.94
CA THR A 67 -1.26 27.30 13.61
C THR A 67 -1.60 25.99 14.30
N TYR A 68 -2.87 25.77 14.64
CA TYR A 68 -3.30 24.48 15.15
C TYR A 68 -4.66 24.07 14.59
N PHE A 69 -4.84 22.75 14.46
CA PHE A 69 -6.07 22.10 14.02
C PHE A 69 -6.47 21.08 15.07
N ILE A 70 -7.72 21.12 15.52
CA ILE A 70 -8.26 20.19 16.51
C ILE A 70 -9.57 19.62 15.97
N ARG A 71 -9.71 18.30 16.01
CA ARG A 71 -10.95 17.60 15.69
C ARG A 71 -11.15 16.42 16.64
N THR A 72 -12.33 16.30 17.23
CA THR A 72 -12.73 15.06 17.91
C THR A 72 -13.11 13.99 16.90
N ASN A 73 -12.60 12.77 17.09
CA ASN A 73 -12.92 11.60 16.29
C ASN A 73 -12.68 10.30 17.08
N GLU A 74 -13.71 9.45 17.18
CA GLU A 74 -13.68 8.23 18.01
C GLU A 74 -13.13 7.01 17.23
N LYS A 75 -12.43 7.21 16.13
CA LYS A 75 -11.82 6.13 15.34
C LYS A 75 -10.33 6.36 15.09
N PRO A 76 -9.48 5.51 15.72
CA PRO A 76 -9.77 4.48 16.73
C PRO A 76 -10.22 5.07 18.08
N GLU A 77 -11.08 4.35 18.79
CA GLU A 77 -11.47 4.72 20.17
C GLU A 77 -10.23 4.78 21.09
N ASN A 78 -10.25 5.70 22.05
CA ASN A 78 -9.17 5.90 23.02
C ASN A 78 -7.79 6.17 22.37
N ARG A 79 -7.74 6.86 21.23
CA ARG A 79 -6.49 7.25 20.54
C ARG A 79 -6.56 8.69 20.07
N ALA A 80 -5.39 9.33 20.06
CA ALA A 80 -5.17 10.62 19.43
C ALA A 80 -3.98 10.54 18.47
N ASP A 81 -4.17 11.05 17.26
CA ASP A 81 -3.11 11.38 16.33
C ASP A 81 -2.66 12.81 16.58
N LEU A 82 -1.43 12.99 17.00
CA LEU A 82 -0.80 14.27 17.33
C LEU A 82 0.35 14.48 16.35
N TRP A 83 0.21 15.41 15.41
CA TRP A 83 1.20 15.67 14.40
C TRP A 83 1.79 17.08 14.53
N LEU A 84 3.11 17.17 14.33
CA LEU A 84 3.81 18.44 14.18
C LEU A 84 4.22 18.57 12.70
N ALA A 85 3.66 19.57 12.03
CA ALA A 85 3.99 19.92 10.67
C ALA A 85 4.96 21.11 10.66
N VAL A 86 6.06 20.99 9.94
CA VAL A 86 7.08 22.04 9.74
C VAL A 86 7.17 22.36 8.26
N ASN A 87 6.86 23.60 7.87
CA ASN A 87 6.90 24.07 6.48
C ASN A 87 8.33 24.38 6.04
N ALA A 88 9.22 23.40 6.20
CA ALA A 88 10.62 23.41 5.79
C ALA A 88 11.08 21.97 5.50
N GLY A 89 11.82 21.80 4.43
CA GLY A 89 12.40 20.54 3.97
C GLY A 89 13.71 20.81 3.23
N SER A 90 14.10 19.92 2.31
CA SER A 90 15.39 20.03 1.61
C SER A 90 15.54 21.31 0.75
N MET A 91 14.43 21.90 0.33
CA MET A 91 14.46 23.18 -0.42
C MET A 91 15.00 24.35 0.41
N GLN A 92 14.96 24.27 1.72
CA GLN A 92 15.47 25.29 2.64
C GLN A 92 16.95 25.09 3.03
N GLU A 93 17.60 24.01 2.60
CA GLU A 93 19.01 23.74 2.84
C GLU A 93 19.91 24.72 2.09
N ASP A 94 20.97 25.16 2.76
CA ASP A 94 22.08 25.83 2.08
C ASP A 94 22.95 24.79 1.34
N ASP A 95 23.89 25.21 0.50
CA ASP A 95 24.71 24.28 -0.30
C ASP A 95 25.65 23.40 0.55
N ASP A 96 25.91 23.79 1.79
CA ASP A 96 26.67 23.00 2.78
C ASP A 96 25.77 22.16 3.69
N GLN A 97 24.48 22.01 3.34
CA GLN A 97 23.48 21.34 4.17
C GLN A 97 22.71 20.23 3.43
N LEU A 98 23.15 19.80 2.25
CA LEU A 98 22.40 18.79 1.47
C LEU A 98 22.19 17.49 2.27
N GLY A 99 20.91 17.20 2.58
CA GLY A 99 20.48 16.06 3.40
C GLY A 99 20.32 16.37 4.89
N LEU A 100 20.66 17.59 5.33
CA LEU A 100 20.57 17.92 6.75
C LEU A 100 19.15 18.24 7.22
N ALA A 101 18.21 18.53 6.34
CA ALA A 101 16.79 18.58 6.69
C ALA A 101 16.30 17.22 7.19
N HIS A 102 16.60 16.16 6.44
CA HIS A 102 16.31 14.78 6.80
C HIS A 102 17.12 14.32 8.03
N PHE A 103 18.40 14.69 8.10
CA PHE A 103 19.22 14.39 9.26
C PHE A 103 18.67 15.00 10.57
N VAL A 104 18.13 16.22 10.52
CA VAL A 104 17.49 16.88 11.66
C VAL A 104 16.23 16.13 12.10
N GLU A 105 15.47 15.58 11.14
CA GLU A 105 14.35 14.70 11.44
C GLU A 105 14.78 13.50 12.30
N HIS A 106 15.84 12.78 11.91
CA HIS A 106 16.40 11.67 12.66
C HIS A 106 16.84 12.09 14.08
N MET A 107 17.50 13.23 14.19
CA MET A 107 17.96 13.73 15.47
C MET A 107 16.84 14.01 16.48
N ALA A 108 15.62 14.22 16.02
CA ALA A 108 14.45 14.40 16.89
C ALA A 108 14.11 13.14 17.73
N PHE A 109 14.60 11.98 17.33
CA PHE A 109 14.45 10.72 18.05
C PHE A 109 15.67 10.35 18.90
N ASN A 110 16.79 11.08 18.77
CA ASN A 110 18.08 10.82 19.39
C ASN A 110 18.40 11.75 20.58
N GLY A 111 17.36 12.17 21.28
CA GLY A 111 17.50 12.97 22.49
C GLY A 111 16.93 14.37 22.35
N THR A 112 16.17 14.74 23.37
CA THR A 112 15.51 16.04 23.48
C THR A 112 15.72 16.62 24.88
N THR A 113 15.17 17.78 25.14
CA THR A 113 15.27 18.46 26.44
C THR A 113 14.69 17.63 27.59
N HIS A 114 13.64 16.86 27.35
CA HIS A 114 12.92 16.11 28.38
C HIS A 114 13.08 14.60 28.27
N PHE A 115 13.62 14.10 27.16
CA PHE A 115 13.86 12.67 26.92
C PHE A 115 15.32 12.48 26.47
N GLU A 116 16.11 11.82 27.28
CA GLU A 116 17.51 11.52 26.92
C GLU A 116 17.55 10.37 25.93
N LYS A 117 18.40 10.49 24.89
CA LYS A 117 18.66 9.41 23.90
C LYS A 117 17.38 8.67 23.48
N GLN A 118 17.36 7.37 23.70
CA GLN A 118 16.25 6.47 23.32
C GLN A 118 15.10 6.46 24.32
N GLU A 119 15.16 7.24 25.39
CA GLU A 119 14.12 7.26 26.42
C GLU A 119 12.73 7.60 25.85
N LEU A 120 12.68 8.41 24.79
CA LEU A 120 11.46 8.73 24.07
C LEU A 120 10.81 7.48 23.45
N ILE A 121 11.59 6.71 22.70
CA ILE A 121 11.10 5.47 22.06
C ILE A 121 10.72 4.43 23.12
N ASP A 122 11.56 4.25 24.13
CA ASP A 122 11.29 3.37 25.26
C ASP A 122 10.00 3.72 26.00
N TYR A 123 9.76 5.01 26.20
CA TYR A 123 8.51 5.49 26.81
C TYR A 123 7.31 5.11 25.97
N LEU A 124 7.36 5.38 24.66
CA LEU A 124 6.25 5.13 23.74
C LEU A 124 5.97 3.61 23.59
N GLU A 125 7.00 2.78 23.52
CA GLU A 125 6.82 1.32 23.52
C GLU A 125 6.22 0.79 24.83
N ARG A 126 6.57 1.39 25.97
CA ARG A 126 5.96 1.00 27.28
C ARG A 126 4.48 1.33 27.38
N ILE A 127 4.00 2.34 26.67
CA ILE A 127 2.55 2.64 26.60
C ILE A 127 1.84 1.92 25.45
N GLY A 128 2.54 0.99 24.79
CA GLY A 128 2.01 0.12 23.76
C GLY A 128 2.07 0.69 22.33
N MET A 129 2.85 1.74 22.08
CA MET A 129 3.04 2.29 20.73
C MET A 129 4.22 1.62 20.05
N ARG A 130 4.12 1.49 18.72
CA ARG A 130 5.12 0.80 17.89
C ARG A 130 5.88 1.81 17.05
N PHE A 131 7.19 1.71 17.04
CA PHE A 131 8.01 2.46 16.10
C PHE A 131 7.66 2.07 14.65
N GLY A 132 7.48 3.06 13.80
CA GLY A 132 7.00 2.95 12.44
C GLY A 132 5.48 3.19 12.30
N PRO A 133 4.61 2.27 12.75
CA PRO A 133 3.16 2.44 12.58
C PRO A 133 2.51 3.54 13.43
N ASP A 134 2.98 3.73 14.67
CA ASP A 134 2.35 4.65 15.63
C ASP A 134 3.22 5.89 15.92
N ILE A 135 4.53 5.80 15.60
CA ILE A 135 5.53 6.86 15.74
C ILE A 135 6.35 6.87 14.46
N ASN A 136 6.31 7.98 13.73
CA ASN A 136 7.04 8.13 12.48
C ASN A 136 7.34 9.59 12.18
N ALA A 137 8.18 9.84 11.18
CA ALA A 137 8.36 11.15 10.59
C ALA A 137 8.70 11.02 9.11
N TYR A 138 8.66 12.11 8.38
CA TYR A 138 9.20 12.18 7.03
C TYR A 138 9.66 13.60 6.69
N THR A 139 10.64 13.68 5.82
CA THR A 139 11.11 14.91 5.20
C THR A 139 10.89 14.86 3.70
N SER A 140 10.34 15.94 3.14
CA SER A 140 10.13 16.12 1.71
C SER A 140 10.91 17.35 1.23
N PHE A 141 10.69 17.76 -0.02
CA PHE A 141 11.31 18.98 -0.56
C PHE A 141 10.95 20.23 0.25
N ASP A 142 9.71 20.38 0.64
CA ASP A 142 9.17 21.62 1.20
C ASP A 142 8.69 21.51 2.66
N GLU A 143 8.75 20.33 3.25
CA GLU A 143 8.16 20.06 4.55
C GLU A 143 8.83 18.92 5.30
N THR A 144 8.73 18.96 6.63
CA THR A 144 9.04 17.87 7.56
C THR A 144 7.85 17.66 8.49
N VAL A 145 7.44 16.42 8.69
CA VAL A 145 6.27 16.07 9.51
C VAL A 145 6.61 14.99 10.51
N TYR A 146 6.29 15.24 11.77
CA TYR A 146 6.41 14.28 12.86
C TYR A 146 5.03 13.77 13.23
N MET A 147 4.88 12.47 13.31
CA MET A 147 3.62 11.78 13.55
C MET A 147 3.69 10.96 14.82
N LEU A 148 2.75 11.19 15.73
CA LEU A 148 2.64 10.50 16.99
C LEU A 148 1.21 10.09 17.22
N ARG A 149 0.97 8.78 17.46
CA ARG A 149 -0.31 8.28 17.96
C ARG A 149 -0.14 7.89 19.41
N VAL A 150 -1.04 8.32 20.29
CA VAL A 150 -1.01 8.00 21.73
C VAL A 150 -2.37 7.54 22.23
N PRO A 151 -2.40 6.70 23.29
CA PRO A 151 -3.64 6.42 24.03
C PRO A 151 -4.18 7.69 24.72
N THR A 152 -5.52 7.77 24.82
CA THR A 152 -6.21 8.89 25.48
C THR A 152 -6.89 8.51 26.79
N ASP A 153 -6.80 7.26 27.20
CA ASP A 153 -7.34 6.72 28.44
C ASP A 153 -6.57 7.14 29.71
N ASP A 154 -5.42 7.81 29.53
CA ASP A 154 -4.63 8.40 30.60
C ASP A 154 -4.26 9.85 30.29
N GLU A 155 -4.64 10.79 31.18
CA GLU A 155 -4.33 12.22 30.99
C GLU A 155 -2.82 12.51 30.98
N GLU A 156 -2.01 11.73 31.67
CA GLU A 156 -0.56 11.94 31.69
C GLU A 156 0.06 11.59 30.36
N THR A 157 -0.39 10.52 29.73
CA THR A 157 0.01 10.13 28.37
C THR A 157 -0.25 11.23 27.35
N MET A 158 -1.41 11.86 27.41
CA MET A 158 -1.72 13.01 26.53
C MET A 158 -0.79 14.20 26.79
N LYS A 159 -0.48 14.52 28.06
CA LYS A 159 0.46 15.60 28.41
C LYS A 159 1.88 15.30 27.90
N GLN A 160 2.33 14.05 28.03
CA GLN A 160 3.63 13.61 27.51
C GLN A 160 3.67 13.66 25.97
N GLY A 161 2.56 13.30 25.29
CA GLY A 161 2.46 13.44 23.85
C GLY A 161 2.69 14.88 23.38
N PHE A 162 2.07 15.87 24.04
CA PHE A 162 2.30 17.29 23.74
C PHE A 162 3.70 17.76 24.14
N GLN A 163 4.29 17.20 25.20
CA GLN A 163 5.69 17.47 25.55
C GLN A 163 6.64 16.98 24.47
N ILE A 164 6.39 15.80 23.91
CA ILE A 164 7.18 15.25 22.79
C ILE A 164 7.09 16.18 21.57
N LEU A 165 5.87 16.64 21.19
CA LEU A 165 5.73 17.57 20.08
C LEU A 165 6.42 18.93 20.33
N GLU A 166 6.40 19.45 21.57
CA GLU A 166 7.13 20.65 21.95
C GLU A 166 8.65 20.44 21.79
N ASP A 167 9.15 19.29 22.25
CA ASP A 167 10.55 18.94 22.15
C ASP A 167 10.99 18.79 20.69
N TRP A 168 10.20 18.18 19.85
CA TRP A 168 10.47 18.14 18.41
C TRP A 168 10.50 19.52 17.77
N ALA A 169 9.58 20.41 18.20
CA ALA A 169 9.52 21.77 17.70
C ALA A 169 10.72 22.63 18.09
N ARG A 170 11.27 22.49 19.30
CA ARG A 170 12.31 23.40 19.82
C ARG A 170 13.25 22.80 20.85
N GLY A 171 13.17 21.52 21.14
CA GLY A 171 13.90 20.88 22.24
C GLY A 171 14.90 19.80 21.84
N VAL A 172 15.20 19.59 20.55
CA VAL A 172 16.20 18.60 20.11
C VAL A 172 17.58 18.96 20.63
N SER A 173 18.26 17.99 21.26
CA SER A 173 19.52 18.25 22.01
C SER A 173 20.76 18.36 21.10
N PHE A 174 20.80 17.66 19.99
CA PHE A 174 21.93 17.61 19.06
C PHE A 174 23.28 17.35 19.77
N GLU A 175 23.33 16.33 20.62
CA GLU A 175 24.56 15.91 21.25
C GLU A 175 25.57 15.40 20.21
N GLU A 176 26.82 15.78 20.31
CA GLU A 176 27.84 15.49 19.29
C GLU A 176 28.05 13.98 19.10
N GLU A 177 28.02 13.22 20.20
CA GLU A 177 28.10 11.75 20.14
C GLU A 177 26.94 11.11 19.38
N GLU A 178 25.72 11.62 19.56
CA GLU A 178 24.53 11.08 18.87
C GLU A 178 24.48 11.54 17.40
N ILE A 179 24.95 12.76 17.08
CA ILE A 179 25.13 13.19 15.69
C ILE A 179 26.09 12.24 14.96
N ASP A 180 27.23 11.90 15.57
CA ASP A 180 28.22 11.04 14.92
C ASP A 180 27.72 9.61 14.72
N LYS A 181 26.91 9.07 15.63
CA LYS A 181 26.26 7.76 15.46
C LYS A 181 25.21 7.80 14.36
N GLU A 182 24.34 8.82 14.35
CA GLU A 182 23.24 8.92 13.41
C GLU A 182 23.73 9.13 11.97
N ARG A 183 24.94 9.69 11.75
CA ARG A 183 25.56 9.73 10.41
C ARG A 183 25.61 8.34 9.78
N GLY A 184 26.01 7.33 10.56
CA GLY A 184 26.04 5.93 10.10
C GLY A 184 24.65 5.44 9.68
N VAL A 185 23.63 5.70 10.50
CA VAL A 185 22.25 5.27 10.21
C VAL A 185 21.70 5.92 8.94
N VAL A 186 21.87 7.24 8.78
CA VAL A 186 21.39 7.97 7.59
C VAL A 186 22.17 7.55 6.32
N ILE A 187 23.46 7.28 6.43
CA ILE A 187 24.26 6.75 5.32
C ILE A 187 23.83 5.34 4.94
N GLU A 188 23.48 4.47 5.91
CA GLU A 188 22.94 3.15 5.60
C GLU A 188 21.56 3.24 4.95
N GLU A 189 20.71 4.17 5.37
CA GLU A 189 19.46 4.46 4.69
C GLU A 189 19.68 4.93 3.25
N TRP A 190 20.58 5.92 3.05
CA TRP A 190 20.97 6.36 1.71
C TRP A 190 21.45 5.17 0.86
N ARG A 191 22.30 4.30 1.42
CA ARG A 191 22.84 3.11 0.75
C ARG A 191 21.75 2.12 0.35
N LEU A 192 20.79 1.86 1.22
CA LEU A 192 19.68 0.95 0.94
C LEU A 192 18.78 1.44 -0.19
N HIS A 193 18.62 2.76 -0.34
CA HIS A 193 17.87 3.39 -1.42
C HIS A 193 18.63 3.47 -2.75
N GLN A 194 19.92 3.12 -2.79
CA GLN A 194 20.67 3.06 -4.04
C GLN A 194 20.29 1.82 -4.86
N GLY A 195 20.31 1.99 -6.19
CA GLY A 195 19.98 0.95 -7.16
C GLY A 195 19.62 1.51 -8.52
N ALA A 196 19.09 0.69 -9.40
CA ALA A 196 18.73 1.10 -10.76
C ALA A 196 17.81 2.33 -10.80
N GLU A 197 16.76 2.32 -9.95
CA GLU A 197 15.76 3.41 -9.91
C GLU A 197 16.39 4.74 -9.44
N SER A 198 17.25 4.71 -8.44
CA SER A 198 17.94 5.94 -7.99
C SER A 198 18.88 6.47 -9.06
N ARG A 199 19.64 5.59 -9.72
CA ARG A 199 20.53 6.00 -10.81
C ARG A 199 19.79 6.59 -12.02
N VAL A 200 18.60 6.06 -12.33
CA VAL A 200 17.72 6.60 -13.37
C VAL A 200 17.16 7.94 -12.95
N ARG A 201 16.62 8.06 -11.75
CA ARG A 201 16.10 9.31 -11.17
C ARG A 201 17.17 10.41 -11.19
N ASP A 202 18.37 10.12 -10.74
CA ASP A 202 19.47 11.08 -10.66
C ASP A 202 19.87 11.64 -12.04
N LYS A 203 19.63 10.86 -13.12
CA LYS A 203 19.82 11.35 -14.52
C LYS A 203 18.59 12.09 -15.05
N GLN A 204 17.40 11.72 -14.64
CA GLN A 204 16.13 12.28 -15.17
C GLN A 204 15.70 13.56 -14.44
N PHE A 205 15.90 13.66 -13.12
CA PHE A 205 15.47 14.82 -12.33
C PHE A 205 16.08 16.14 -12.77
N PRO A 206 17.39 16.24 -13.10
CA PRO A 206 17.96 17.49 -13.63
C PRO A 206 17.31 17.97 -14.93
N VAL A 207 16.76 17.06 -15.74
CA VAL A 207 16.01 17.41 -16.95
C VAL A 207 14.57 17.80 -16.62
N LEU A 208 13.92 17.01 -15.75
CA LEU A 208 12.54 17.24 -15.34
C LEU A 208 12.37 18.56 -14.59
N PHE A 209 13.33 18.90 -13.72
CA PHE A 209 13.37 20.13 -12.93
C PHE A 209 14.40 21.13 -13.44
N LYS A 210 14.62 21.14 -14.77
CA LYS A 210 15.63 21.99 -15.41
C LYS A 210 15.60 23.42 -14.89
N ASP A 211 16.79 23.94 -14.55
CA ASP A 211 17.01 25.30 -14.05
C ASP A 211 16.25 25.63 -12.74
N SER A 212 15.80 24.63 -12.02
CA SER A 212 15.12 24.76 -10.73
C SER A 212 15.98 24.22 -9.59
N ARG A 213 15.82 24.80 -8.40
CA ARG A 213 16.44 24.32 -7.18
C ARG A 213 16.05 22.87 -6.82
N TYR A 214 14.87 22.40 -7.23
CA TYR A 214 14.42 21.02 -7.03
C TYR A 214 15.33 19.98 -7.69
N ALA A 215 16.07 20.35 -8.74
CA ALA A 215 17.04 19.46 -9.39
C ALA A 215 18.22 19.06 -8.49
N ASP A 216 18.58 19.93 -7.53
CA ASP A 216 19.79 19.82 -6.72
C ASP A 216 19.49 19.62 -5.22
N ARG A 217 18.23 19.34 -4.84
CA ARG A 217 17.79 19.26 -3.43
C ARG A 217 17.04 17.98 -3.13
N LEU A 218 17.59 16.84 -3.56
CA LEU A 218 17.04 15.54 -3.16
C LEU A 218 17.06 15.41 -1.63
N THR A 219 15.97 14.94 -1.05
CA THR A 219 15.77 14.87 0.41
C THR A 219 16.78 13.98 1.12
N ILE A 220 17.20 12.90 0.46
CA ILE A 220 18.22 11.99 1.02
C ILE A 220 19.62 12.64 1.09
N GLY A 221 19.87 13.68 0.31
CA GLY A 221 21.04 14.52 0.36
C GLY A 221 22.33 13.96 -0.25
N ASP A 222 23.44 14.56 0.16
CA ASP A 222 24.80 14.21 -0.27
C ASP A 222 25.52 13.48 0.85
N PRO A 223 25.96 12.23 0.64
CA PRO A 223 26.63 11.45 1.67
C PRO A 223 27.92 12.12 2.21
N GLU A 224 28.68 12.82 1.39
CA GLU A 224 29.88 13.52 1.84
C GLU A 224 29.54 14.64 2.84
N ILE A 225 28.44 15.37 2.59
CA ILE A 225 27.95 16.41 3.50
C ILE A 225 27.41 15.77 4.79
N ILE A 226 26.65 14.71 4.68
CA ILE A 226 26.10 13.99 5.85
C ILE A 226 27.24 13.48 6.75
N GLU A 227 28.29 12.92 6.17
CA GLU A 227 29.44 12.42 6.91
C GLU A 227 30.28 13.52 7.55
N THR A 228 30.46 14.67 6.87
CA THR A 228 31.50 15.65 7.23
C THR A 228 30.98 16.98 7.74
N ALA A 229 29.69 17.28 7.62
CA ALA A 229 29.11 18.55 8.09
C ALA A 229 29.44 18.80 9.56
N SER A 230 29.81 20.04 9.91
CA SER A 230 30.07 20.39 11.30
C SER A 230 28.78 20.30 12.15
N TYR A 231 28.92 20.05 13.44
CA TYR A 231 27.78 20.05 14.38
C TYR A 231 26.98 21.35 14.34
N ASP A 232 27.65 22.50 14.14
CA ASP A 232 26.98 23.80 14.02
C ASP A 232 26.20 23.92 12.71
N THR A 233 26.67 23.30 11.63
CA THR A 233 25.97 23.26 10.33
C THR A 233 24.67 22.47 10.45
N VAL A 234 24.69 21.33 11.17
CA VAL A 234 23.47 20.55 11.48
C VAL A 234 22.49 21.38 12.32
N ARG A 235 22.98 21.92 13.46
CA ARG A 235 22.18 22.75 14.38
C ARG A 235 21.63 24.01 13.71
N ARG A 236 22.33 24.55 12.71
CA ARG A 236 21.92 25.75 11.96
C ARG A 236 20.60 25.55 11.23
N PHE A 237 20.43 24.41 10.56
CA PHE A 237 19.16 24.11 9.86
C PHE A 237 17.97 24.15 10.83
N TYR A 238 18.05 23.43 11.93
CA TYR A 238 17.01 23.40 12.95
C TYR A 238 16.73 24.79 13.53
N ARG A 239 17.76 25.54 13.90
CA ARG A 239 17.63 26.89 14.46
C ARG A 239 16.94 27.87 13.50
N ASP A 240 17.24 27.78 12.21
CA ASP A 240 16.76 28.73 11.21
C ASP A 240 15.34 28.44 10.74
N TRP A 241 14.95 27.16 10.70
CA TRP A 241 13.71 26.72 10.07
C TRP A 241 12.65 26.16 11.02
N TYR A 242 13.04 25.63 12.20
CA TYR A 242 12.07 25.15 13.20
C TYR A 242 11.61 26.33 14.07
N ARG A 243 10.60 27.04 13.57
CA ARG A 243 10.08 28.25 14.18
C ARG A 243 8.55 28.28 14.08
N PRO A 244 7.86 28.88 15.08
CA PRO A 244 6.40 28.77 15.23
C PRO A 244 5.60 29.22 14.01
N ASP A 245 6.04 30.27 13.30
CA ASP A 245 5.34 30.82 12.15
C ASP A 245 5.35 29.90 10.91
N LEU A 246 6.19 28.87 10.90
CA LEU A 246 6.25 27.82 9.88
C LEU A 246 5.65 26.49 10.35
N MET A 247 5.07 26.44 11.55
CA MET A 247 4.61 25.18 12.15
C MET A 247 3.09 25.14 12.31
N ALA A 248 2.58 23.90 12.25
CA ALA A 248 1.25 23.58 12.71
C ALA A 248 1.25 22.38 13.64
N VAL A 249 0.39 22.41 14.65
CA VAL A 249 0.03 21.26 15.48
C VAL A 249 -1.34 20.77 15.03
N ILE A 250 -1.41 19.50 14.65
CA ILE A 250 -2.65 18.84 14.21
C ILE A 250 -2.99 17.77 15.25
N ALA A 251 -4.14 17.86 15.88
CA ALA A 251 -4.63 16.92 16.86
C ALA A 251 -6.01 16.40 16.45
N VAL A 252 -6.10 15.11 16.18
CA VAL A 252 -7.35 14.43 15.83
C VAL A 252 -7.48 13.16 16.66
N GLY A 253 -8.60 12.98 17.34
CA GLY A 253 -8.77 11.77 18.15
C GLY A 253 -9.94 11.84 19.15
N ASP A 254 -9.97 10.81 19.97
CA ASP A 254 -10.98 10.63 21.02
C ASP A 254 -10.54 11.34 22.31
N PHE A 255 -10.85 12.62 22.40
CA PHE A 255 -10.45 13.50 23.49
C PHE A 255 -11.39 14.71 23.64
N ASP A 256 -11.27 15.42 24.76
CA ASP A 256 -11.90 16.72 24.98
C ASP A 256 -11.14 17.83 24.23
N PRO A 257 -11.76 18.50 23.24
CA PRO A 257 -11.09 19.51 22.43
C PRO A 257 -10.65 20.76 23.22
N GLU A 258 -11.35 21.13 24.26
CA GLU A 258 -10.99 22.28 25.12
C GLU A 258 -9.71 21.96 25.93
N ALA A 259 -9.59 20.74 26.43
CA ALA A 259 -8.39 20.26 27.12
C ALA A 259 -7.18 20.20 26.18
N VAL A 260 -7.37 19.72 24.96
CA VAL A 260 -6.32 19.68 23.93
C VAL A 260 -5.89 21.09 23.52
N GLU A 261 -6.82 22.00 23.30
CA GLU A 261 -6.48 23.41 23.01
C GLU A 261 -5.68 24.06 24.15
N ALA A 262 -6.02 23.74 25.39
CA ALA A 262 -5.28 24.23 26.56
C ALA A 262 -3.85 23.67 26.60
N LEU A 263 -3.63 22.39 26.24
CA LEU A 263 -2.32 21.79 26.12
C LEU A 263 -1.51 22.44 24.99
N ILE A 264 -2.07 22.66 23.82
CA ILE A 264 -1.41 23.37 22.72
C ILE A 264 -0.96 24.77 23.18
N LYS A 265 -1.84 25.53 23.79
CA LYS A 265 -1.49 26.86 24.32
C LYS A 265 -0.40 26.82 25.39
N LYS A 266 -0.44 25.82 26.28
CA LYS A 266 0.57 25.62 27.33
C LYS A 266 1.96 25.33 26.77
N HIS A 267 2.04 24.40 25.82
CA HIS A 267 3.33 23.90 25.30
C HIS A 267 3.91 24.81 24.21
N PHE A 268 3.08 25.44 23.39
CA PHE A 268 3.55 26.14 22.19
C PHE A 268 3.50 27.66 22.24
N ALA A 269 2.69 28.28 23.11
CA ALA A 269 2.60 29.74 23.15
C ALA A 269 3.89 30.43 23.58
N GLY A 270 4.75 29.73 24.31
CA GLY A 270 6.04 30.23 24.77
C GLY A 270 7.19 30.07 23.76
N LEU A 271 6.97 29.41 22.65
CA LEU A 271 8.02 29.19 21.63
C LEU A 271 8.39 30.49 20.94
N VAL A 272 9.68 30.76 20.78
CA VAL A 272 10.23 31.97 20.19
C VAL A 272 11.05 31.58 18.96
N GLY A 273 10.76 32.22 17.84
CA GLY A 273 11.59 32.13 16.64
C GLY A 273 12.88 32.95 16.73
N PRO A 274 13.77 32.90 15.73
CA PRO A 274 14.95 33.76 15.64
C PRO A 274 14.56 35.23 15.51
N ASP A 275 15.41 36.14 16.03
CA ASP A 275 15.16 37.59 16.00
C ASP A 275 15.06 38.14 14.56
N GLU A 276 15.82 37.60 13.64
CA GLU A 276 15.80 37.91 12.21
C GLU A 276 15.50 36.64 11.40
N PRO A 277 14.21 36.27 11.26
CA PRO A 277 13.86 35.03 10.58
C PRO A 277 14.17 35.09 9.09
N ARG A 278 14.77 34.04 8.55
CA ARG A 278 14.99 33.87 7.11
C ARG A 278 13.63 33.80 6.39
N PRO A 279 13.47 34.46 5.22
CA PRO A 279 12.24 34.32 4.45
C PRO A 279 12.08 32.88 3.97
N ARG A 280 10.86 32.34 4.11
CA ARG A 280 10.52 31.06 3.52
C ARG A 280 10.07 31.31 2.08
N GLU A 281 10.98 31.08 1.14
CA GLU A 281 10.73 31.26 -0.28
C GLU A 281 10.07 30.00 -0.89
N ILE A 282 9.19 30.22 -1.88
CA ILE A 282 8.70 29.18 -2.78
C ILE A 282 9.54 29.27 -4.04
N TYR A 283 10.28 28.20 -4.31
CA TYR A 283 11.18 28.18 -5.46
C TYR A 283 10.41 27.76 -6.73
N PRO A 284 10.55 28.50 -7.84
CA PRO A 284 9.85 28.17 -9.07
C PRO A 284 10.53 26.99 -9.80
N VAL A 285 9.76 26.26 -10.57
CA VAL A 285 10.23 25.44 -11.68
C VAL A 285 10.01 26.25 -12.95
N PRO A 286 11.09 26.71 -13.62
CA PRO A 286 10.96 27.57 -14.80
C PRO A 286 10.24 26.87 -15.96
N ASP A 287 9.52 27.66 -16.75
CA ASP A 287 8.94 27.23 -18.00
C ASP A 287 10.01 27.11 -19.10
N HIS A 288 9.74 26.27 -20.10
CA HIS A 288 10.58 26.09 -21.28
C HIS A 288 9.73 25.92 -22.55
N GLU A 289 10.24 26.44 -23.68
CA GLU A 289 9.50 26.37 -24.95
C GLU A 289 9.70 25.03 -25.67
N GLU A 290 10.90 24.44 -25.55
CA GLU A 290 11.26 23.17 -26.17
C GLU A 290 10.77 21.94 -25.38
N THR A 291 10.46 20.85 -26.07
CA THR A 291 10.31 19.55 -25.44
C THR A 291 11.65 19.03 -24.92
N LEU A 292 11.72 18.66 -23.66
CA LEU A 292 12.92 18.07 -23.06
C LEU A 292 12.85 16.54 -23.06
N PHE A 293 14.02 15.91 -23.15
CA PHE A 293 14.12 14.45 -23.15
C PHE A 293 15.16 14.00 -22.13
N ALA A 294 14.82 12.95 -21.37
CA ALA A 294 15.78 12.21 -20.56
C ALA A 294 15.63 10.72 -20.84
N ILE A 295 16.51 10.21 -21.66
CA ILE A 295 16.54 8.80 -22.10
C ILE A 295 17.68 8.12 -21.37
N THR A 296 17.37 7.12 -20.54
CA THR A 296 18.31 6.53 -19.62
C THR A 296 18.23 5.01 -19.65
N THR A 297 19.39 4.35 -19.72
CA THR A 297 19.50 2.91 -19.52
C THR A 297 20.21 2.60 -18.23
N ASP A 298 19.91 1.43 -17.65
CA ASP A 298 20.61 0.87 -16.51
C ASP A 298 20.62 -0.66 -16.57
N PRO A 299 21.78 -1.31 -16.24
CA PRO A 299 21.92 -2.76 -16.38
C PRO A 299 21.06 -3.58 -15.39
N GLU A 300 20.57 -2.97 -14.30
CA GLU A 300 19.72 -3.62 -13.31
C GLU A 300 18.23 -3.31 -13.47
N LEU A 301 17.85 -2.46 -14.46
CA LEU A 301 16.44 -2.25 -14.78
C LEU A 301 15.82 -3.51 -15.39
N THR A 302 14.59 -3.80 -14.98
CA THR A 302 13.83 -4.95 -15.46
C THR A 302 12.76 -4.59 -16.48
N LEU A 303 12.25 -3.37 -16.43
CA LEU A 303 11.17 -2.87 -17.28
C LEU A 303 11.60 -1.67 -18.12
N THR A 304 10.95 -1.53 -19.25
CA THR A 304 11.08 -0.37 -20.15
C THR A 304 9.89 0.55 -19.91
N ASN A 305 10.15 1.81 -19.59
CA ASN A 305 9.13 2.81 -19.29
C ASN A 305 9.27 4.04 -20.18
N VAL A 306 8.14 4.63 -20.55
CA VAL A 306 8.07 5.94 -21.20
C VAL A 306 6.98 6.78 -20.59
N GLY A 307 7.31 8.01 -20.22
CA GLY A 307 6.37 8.96 -19.64
C GLY A 307 6.44 10.32 -20.34
N VAL A 308 5.29 10.96 -20.51
CA VAL A 308 5.16 12.33 -20.98
C VAL A 308 4.62 13.18 -19.84
N TYR A 309 5.38 14.19 -19.45
CA TYR A 309 5.08 15.09 -18.35
C TYR A 309 4.84 16.49 -18.94
N TYR A 310 3.68 17.07 -18.67
CA TYR A 310 3.34 18.45 -18.98
C TYR A 310 3.29 19.24 -17.69
N LYS A 311 4.26 20.13 -17.48
CA LYS A 311 4.29 20.98 -16.29
C LYS A 311 3.26 22.10 -16.45
N LEU A 312 2.36 22.21 -15.50
CA LEU A 312 1.21 23.10 -15.51
C LEU A 312 1.37 24.20 -14.46
N GLU A 313 0.77 25.35 -14.70
CA GLU A 313 0.61 26.38 -13.69
C GLU A 313 -0.29 25.87 -12.55
N ARG A 314 0.16 26.08 -11.30
CA ARG A 314 -0.66 25.77 -10.15
C ARG A 314 -1.81 26.78 -10.04
N LEU A 315 -3.02 26.28 -10.08
CA LEU A 315 -4.21 27.12 -9.98
C LEU A 315 -4.63 27.30 -8.51
N PRO A 316 -5.17 28.49 -8.11
CA PRO A 316 -5.72 28.67 -6.79
C PRO A 316 -6.85 27.68 -6.52
N GLU A 317 -6.80 27.03 -5.38
CA GLU A 317 -7.84 26.16 -4.85
C GLU A 317 -8.77 26.92 -3.89
N GLY A 318 -9.79 26.26 -3.35
CA GLY A 318 -10.64 26.83 -2.29
C GLY A 318 -11.90 27.53 -2.78
N THR A 319 -12.21 27.53 -4.09
CA THR A 319 -13.51 27.99 -4.59
C THR A 319 -14.35 26.81 -5.10
N ARG A 320 -15.68 27.02 -5.18
CA ARG A 320 -16.60 26.05 -5.80
C ARG A 320 -16.21 25.73 -7.24
N GLY A 321 -15.72 26.72 -7.99
CA GLY A 321 -15.26 26.53 -9.37
C GLY A 321 -14.02 25.68 -9.47
N ALA A 322 -13.03 25.90 -8.59
CA ALA A 322 -11.82 25.05 -8.52
C ALA A 322 -12.19 23.59 -8.15
N TYR A 323 -13.08 23.40 -7.19
CA TYR A 323 -13.56 22.07 -6.80
C TYR A 323 -14.31 21.38 -7.95
N ARG A 324 -15.18 22.13 -8.66
CA ARG A 324 -15.87 21.62 -9.85
C ARG A 324 -14.86 21.19 -10.95
N LYS A 325 -13.79 21.98 -11.13
CA LYS A 325 -12.73 21.62 -12.08
C LYS A 325 -12.04 20.32 -11.70
N GLN A 326 -11.75 20.09 -10.42
CA GLN A 326 -11.20 18.82 -9.94
C GLN A 326 -12.13 17.63 -10.24
N ILE A 327 -13.45 17.79 -10.09
CA ILE A 327 -14.44 16.76 -10.49
C ILE A 327 -14.35 16.48 -11.99
N VAL A 328 -14.26 17.51 -12.83
CA VAL A 328 -14.13 17.38 -14.30
C VAL A 328 -12.84 16.64 -14.65
N GLU A 329 -11.72 16.96 -14.02
CA GLU A 329 -10.42 16.29 -14.20
C GLU A 329 -10.48 14.81 -13.80
N GLN A 330 -11.12 14.49 -12.66
CA GLN A 330 -11.31 13.09 -12.24
C GLN A 330 -12.13 12.29 -13.25
N LEU A 331 -13.21 12.87 -13.79
CA LEU A 331 -14.00 12.23 -14.83
C LEU A 331 -13.18 11.98 -16.11
N TYR A 332 -12.38 12.96 -16.53
CA TYR A 332 -11.51 12.82 -17.70
C TYR A 332 -10.53 11.67 -17.55
N HIS A 333 -9.74 11.69 -16.47
CA HIS A 333 -8.75 10.65 -16.23
C HIS A 333 -9.37 9.27 -16.04
N GLY A 334 -10.51 9.18 -15.37
CA GLY A 334 -11.24 7.93 -15.21
C GLY A 334 -11.63 7.31 -16.55
N MET A 335 -12.16 8.12 -17.48
CA MET A 335 -12.55 7.63 -18.80
C MET A 335 -11.36 7.29 -19.70
N VAL A 336 -10.26 8.10 -19.67
CA VAL A 336 -9.03 7.77 -20.41
C VAL A 336 -8.44 6.45 -19.90
N ASN A 337 -8.34 6.31 -18.57
CA ASN A 337 -7.75 5.12 -17.96
C ASN A 337 -8.58 3.86 -18.24
N ALA A 338 -9.91 3.96 -18.31
CA ALA A 338 -10.75 2.85 -18.71
C ALA A 338 -10.44 2.38 -20.15
N ARG A 339 -10.25 3.31 -21.10
CA ARG A 339 -9.83 2.96 -22.48
C ARG A 339 -8.41 2.36 -22.54
N LEU A 340 -7.47 2.89 -21.75
CA LEU A 340 -6.12 2.34 -21.66
C LEU A 340 -6.12 0.91 -21.08
N ASP A 341 -7.01 0.65 -20.13
CA ASP A 341 -7.16 -0.70 -19.57
C ASP A 341 -7.76 -1.68 -20.57
N GLU A 342 -8.73 -1.26 -21.41
CA GLU A 342 -9.23 -2.07 -22.52
C GLU A 342 -8.12 -2.45 -23.53
N LEU A 343 -7.20 -1.50 -23.83
CA LEU A 343 -6.05 -1.79 -24.69
C LEU A 343 -5.08 -2.81 -24.06
N ARG A 344 -4.90 -2.72 -22.75
CA ARG A 344 -4.05 -3.64 -21.97
C ARG A 344 -4.58 -5.07 -21.95
N GLN A 345 -5.87 -5.27 -22.09
CA GLN A 345 -6.52 -6.59 -22.06
C GLN A 345 -6.55 -7.27 -23.44
N GLN A 346 -6.08 -6.64 -24.52
CA GLN A 346 -5.98 -7.25 -25.85
C GLN A 346 -4.89 -8.32 -25.91
N ALA A 347 -5.03 -9.29 -26.83
CA ALA A 347 -4.06 -10.37 -27.03
C ALA A 347 -2.62 -9.91 -27.33
N ASP A 348 -2.47 -8.78 -28.05
CA ASP A 348 -1.17 -8.13 -28.33
C ASP A 348 -1.23 -6.67 -27.83
N PRO A 349 -1.10 -6.48 -26.49
CA PRO A 349 -1.28 -5.15 -25.91
C PRO A 349 -0.10 -4.23 -26.29
N PRO A 350 -0.37 -2.91 -26.51
CA PRO A 350 0.70 -1.98 -26.82
C PRO A 350 1.60 -1.66 -25.63
N PHE A 351 1.14 -1.95 -24.43
CA PHE A 351 1.86 -1.73 -23.18
C PHE A 351 1.42 -2.74 -22.11
N LEU A 352 2.26 -2.96 -21.13
CA LEU A 352 2.00 -3.80 -19.96
C LEU A 352 1.06 -3.12 -18.97
N TYR A 353 1.18 -1.80 -18.87
CA TYR A 353 0.29 -0.87 -18.19
C TYR A 353 0.40 0.50 -18.83
N GLY A 354 -0.69 1.26 -18.76
CA GLY A 354 -0.73 2.65 -19.19
C GLY A 354 -1.70 3.43 -18.33
N TYR A 355 -1.37 4.66 -17.97
CA TYR A 355 -2.30 5.52 -17.24
C TYR A 355 -2.08 7.00 -17.52
N SER A 356 -3.12 7.78 -17.18
CA SER A 356 -3.19 9.24 -17.28
C SER A 356 -3.60 9.81 -15.93
N THR A 357 -2.91 10.85 -15.46
CA THR A 357 -3.23 11.53 -14.21
C THR A 357 -2.82 12.99 -14.22
N SER A 358 -3.48 13.82 -13.41
CA SER A 358 -3.02 15.16 -13.02
C SER A 358 -2.88 15.26 -11.51
N ALA A 359 -1.86 15.98 -11.03
CA ALA A 359 -1.62 16.16 -9.60
C ALA A 359 -0.77 17.40 -9.32
N GLY A 360 -0.71 17.83 -8.07
CA GLY A 360 0.33 18.73 -7.59
C GLY A 360 1.70 18.07 -7.81
N PHE A 361 2.62 18.80 -8.40
CA PHE A 361 3.96 18.27 -8.71
C PHE A 361 4.97 18.68 -7.64
N VAL A 362 5.10 19.98 -7.45
CA VAL A 362 5.84 20.62 -6.37
C VAL A 362 5.07 21.87 -5.93
N ARG A 363 5.52 22.57 -4.90
CA ARG A 363 4.81 23.77 -4.38
C ARG A 363 4.46 24.83 -5.44
N SER A 364 5.20 24.90 -6.53
CA SER A 364 5.06 25.92 -7.56
C SER A 364 4.47 25.44 -8.87
N LYS A 365 4.25 24.14 -9.06
CA LYS A 365 3.75 23.56 -10.30
C LYS A 365 2.82 22.37 -10.04
N ASP A 366 1.83 22.23 -10.91
CA ASP A 366 1.08 21.01 -11.14
C ASP A 366 1.67 20.27 -12.35
N VAL A 367 1.25 19.02 -12.56
CA VAL A 367 1.66 18.20 -13.68
C VAL A 367 0.50 17.37 -14.23
N TYR A 368 0.43 17.25 -15.56
CA TYR A 368 -0.32 16.21 -16.24
C TYR A 368 0.66 15.16 -16.75
N VAL A 369 0.38 13.90 -16.47
CA VAL A 369 1.28 12.78 -16.79
C VAL A 369 0.55 11.72 -17.58
N GLN A 370 1.21 11.19 -18.60
CA GLN A 370 0.88 9.96 -19.30
C GLN A 370 2.07 9.01 -19.18
N LEU A 371 1.86 7.79 -18.70
CA LEU A 371 2.94 6.84 -18.50
C LEU A 371 2.55 5.46 -19.05
N ALA A 372 3.51 4.77 -19.67
CA ALA A 372 3.39 3.36 -20.04
C ALA A 372 4.64 2.57 -19.67
N GLY A 373 4.41 1.37 -19.13
CA GLY A 373 5.40 0.31 -19.10
C GLY A 373 5.20 -0.60 -20.30
N VAL A 374 6.27 -0.87 -21.03
CA VAL A 374 6.20 -1.57 -22.33
C VAL A 374 7.14 -2.76 -22.37
N GLU A 375 6.90 -3.69 -23.29
CA GLU A 375 7.88 -4.70 -23.61
C GLU A 375 9.15 -4.08 -24.20
N GLU A 376 10.26 -4.77 -24.06
CA GLU A 376 11.55 -4.35 -24.56
C GLU A 376 11.51 -4.16 -26.09
N GLY A 377 11.92 -3.00 -26.54
CA GLY A 377 11.87 -2.63 -27.96
C GLY A 377 10.50 -2.11 -28.46
N GLN A 378 9.48 -2.00 -27.60
CA GLN A 378 8.13 -1.54 -27.96
C GLN A 378 7.81 -0.11 -27.47
N MET A 379 8.82 0.68 -27.09
CA MET A 379 8.60 2.00 -26.50
C MET A 379 7.85 2.96 -27.43
N GLU A 380 8.21 3.01 -28.71
CA GLU A 380 7.54 3.86 -29.71
C GLU A 380 6.08 3.43 -29.92
N ARG A 381 5.80 2.12 -29.88
CA ARG A 381 4.44 1.58 -29.99
C ARG A 381 3.59 1.95 -28.76
N GLY A 382 4.13 1.77 -27.55
CA GLY A 382 3.45 2.12 -26.31
C GLY A 382 3.16 3.60 -26.18
N LEU A 383 4.18 4.43 -26.45
CA LEU A 383 3.99 5.89 -26.51
C LEU A 383 2.94 6.28 -27.56
N GLY A 384 3.01 5.67 -28.75
CA GLY A 384 2.04 5.91 -29.81
C GLY A 384 0.62 5.57 -29.39
N ALA A 385 0.42 4.48 -28.66
CA ALA A 385 -0.90 4.08 -28.16
C ALA A 385 -1.45 5.05 -27.11
N LEU A 386 -0.62 5.49 -26.14
CA LEU A 386 -1.01 6.52 -25.17
C LEU A 386 -1.47 7.80 -25.87
N LEU A 387 -0.63 8.31 -26.76
CA LEU A 387 -0.91 9.54 -27.50
C LEU A 387 -2.13 9.40 -28.41
N THR A 388 -2.34 8.23 -29.00
CA THR A 388 -3.49 7.96 -29.86
C THR A 388 -4.81 8.05 -29.10
N GLU A 389 -4.87 7.55 -27.86
CA GLU A 389 -6.11 7.63 -27.06
C GLU A 389 -6.44 9.06 -26.67
N VAL A 390 -5.42 9.85 -26.29
CA VAL A 390 -5.62 11.26 -25.97
C VAL A 390 -6.01 12.06 -27.22
N GLU A 391 -5.36 11.84 -28.35
CA GLU A 391 -5.70 12.45 -29.66
C GLU A 391 -7.08 12.00 -30.14
N ARG A 392 -7.50 10.76 -29.85
CA ARG A 392 -8.85 10.26 -30.12
C ARG A 392 -9.89 11.05 -29.33
N VAL A 393 -9.60 11.36 -28.05
CA VAL A 393 -10.48 12.20 -27.24
C VAL A 393 -10.55 13.62 -27.79
N ASP A 394 -9.42 14.21 -28.18
CA ASP A 394 -9.41 15.56 -28.75
C ASP A 394 -10.21 15.64 -30.06
N ARG A 395 -10.05 14.67 -30.98
CA ARG A 395 -10.75 14.65 -32.27
C ARG A 395 -12.21 14.24 -32.24
N HIS A 396 -12.52 13.26 -31.43
CA HIS A 396 -13.83 12.56 -31.45
C HIS A 396 -14.60 12.64 -30.14
N GLY A 397 -13.92 12.98 -29.04
CA GLY A 397 -14.48 13.06 -27.69
C GLY A 397 -14.73 11.69 -27.05
N PHE A 398 -15.29 11.77 -25.86
CA PHE A 398 -15.84 10.63 -25.15
C PHE A 398 -17.27 10.36 -25.60
N THR A 399 -17.78 9.15 -25.29
CA THR A 399 -19.19 8.79 -25.50
C THR A 399 -20.05 9.18 -24.29
N GLN A 400 -21.34 9.32 -24.49
CA GLN A 400 -22.29 9.63 -23.41
C GLN A 400 -22.32 8.49 -22.36
N THR A 401 -22.18 7.25 -22.80
CA THR A 401 -22.22 6.08 -21.91
C THR A 401 -20.98 5.99 -21.03
N GLU A 402 -19.79 6.37 -21.49
CA GLU A 402 -18.59 6.50 -20.66
C GLU A 402 -18.80 7.56 -19.58
N LEU A 403 -19.31 8.74 -19.96
CA LEU A 403 -19.56 9.83 -19.02
C LEU A 403 -20.60 9.44 -17.94
N GLU A 404 -21.68 8.78 -18.33
CA GLU A 404 -22.72 8.35 -17.38
C GLU A 404 -22.18 7.33 -16.37
N ARG A 405 -21.38 6.35 -16.82
CA ARG A 405 -20.72 5.40 -15.92
C ARG A 405 -19.78 6.10 -14.95
N MET A 406 -18.87 6.92 -15.46
CA MET A 406 -17.90 7.59 -14.61
C MET A 406 -18.55 8.55 -13.61
N LYS A 407 -19.66 9.22 -13.99
CA LYS A 407 -20.46 10.01 -13.05
C LYS A 407 -21.10 9.15 -11.97
N ALA A 408 -21.59 7.96 -12.32
CA ALA A 408 -22.19 7.03 -11.36
C ALA A 408 -21.13 6.51 -10.36
N ASP A 409 -19.96 6.13 -10.86
CA ASP A 409 -18.83 5.68 -10.02
C ASP A 409 -18.34 6.78 -9.08
N LEU A 410 -18.17 7.99 -9.60
CA LEU A 410 -17.70 9.12 -8.80
C LEU A 410 -18.74 9.52 -7.75
N LEU A 411 -20.01 9.60 -8.11
CA LEU A 411 -21.09 9.89 -7.13
C LEU A 411 -21.13 8.82 -6.04
N ARG A 412 -21.03 7.54 -6.42
CA ARG A 412 -21.03 6.43 -5.46
C ARG A 412 -19.85 6.51 -4.50
N SER A 413 -18.68 6.98 -4.94
CA SER A 413 -17.52 7.17 -4.07
C SER A 413 -17.77 8.28 -3.02
N TYR A 414 -18.42 9.39 -3.40
CA TYR A 414 -18.82 10.43 -2.44
C TYR A 414 -19.91 9.94 -1.47
N GLU A 415 -20.88 9.18 -1.95
CA GLU A 415 -21.92 8.58 -1.11
C GLU A 415 -21.30 7.64 -0.07
N ARG A 416 -20.38 6.75 -0.48
CA ARG A 416 -19.65 5.87 0.44
C ARG A 416 -18.89 6.68 1.49
N ALA A 417 -18.13 7.69 1.07
CA ALA A 417 -17.37 8.52 1.99
C ALA A 417 -18.28 9.24 3.01
N PHE A 418 -19.48 9.65 2.58
CA PHE A 418 -20.49 10.25 3.45
C PHE A 418 -21.11 9.22 4.42
N GLU A 419 -21.46 8.01 3.95
CA GLU A 419 -21.98 6.95 4.82
C GLU A 419 -20.95 6.53 5.89
N GLU A 420 -19.65 6.52 5.54
CA GLU A 420 -18.54 6.15 6.42
C GLU A 420 -17.97 7.34 7.25
N ARG A 421 -18.56 8.54 7.21
CA ARG A 421 -17.98 9.75 7.80
C ARG A 421 -17.72 9.66 9.31
N ASP A 422 -18.56 8.92 10.04
CA ASP A 422 -18.43 8.67 11.49
C ASP A 422 -17.54 7.43 11.80
N LYS A 423 -17.09 6.70 10.77
CA LYS A 423 -16.21 5.54 10.87
C LYS A 423 -14.83 5.79 10.24
N ARG A 424 -14.55 7.02 9.81
CA ARG A 424 -13.28 7.42 9.20
C ARG A 424 -12.17 7.48 10.27
N ASP A 425 -11.00 6.92 9.96
CA ASP A 425 -9.82 6.94 10.84
C ASP A 425 -9.28 8.35 11.06
N SER A 426 -8.84 8.66 12.27
CA SER A 426 -8.26 9.96 12.66
C SER A 426 -7.09 10.36 11.76
N GLN A 427 -6.23 9.42 11.36
CA GLN A 427 -5.10 9.68 10.48
C GLN A 427 -5.52 10.22 9.10
N SER A 428 -6.70 9.85 8.62
CA SER A 428 -7.23 10.40 7.36
C SER A 428 -7.55 11.89 7.47
N PHE A 429 -8.01 12.34 8.64
CA PHE A 429 -8.24 13.74 8.91
C PHE A 429 -6.95 14.52 9.16
N THR A 430 -5.99 13.96 9.91
CA THR A 430 -4.69 14.60 10.08
C THR A 430 -3.99 14.83 8.75
N SER A 431 -4.03 13.85 7.85
CA SER A 431 -3.47 13.97 6.49
C SER A 431 -4.17 15.04 5.65
N GLU A 432 -5.48 15.20 5.81
CA GLU A 432 -6.26 16.26 5.13
C GLU A 432 -5.88 17.64 5.63
N TYR A 433 -5.77 17.82 6.94
CA TYR A 433 -5.41 19.14 7.55
C TYR A 433 -3.95 19.50 7.30
N LEU A 434 -3.08 18.48 7.15
CA LEU A 434 -1.71 18.66 6.73
C LEU A 434 -1.63 19.30 5.34
N ARG A 435 -2.36 18.76 4.35
CA ARG A 435 -2.42 19.33 3.00
C ARG A 435 -3.09 20.71 2.99
N HIS A 436 -4.13 20.88 3.80
CA HIS A 436 -4.73 22.20 3.99
C HIS A 436 -3.72 23.23 4.51
N PHE A 437 -2.90 22.87 5.49
CA PHE A 437 -1.87 23.75 6.05
C PHE A 437 -0.77 24.07 5.04
N PHE A 438 -0.25 23.07 4.37
CA PHE A 438 0.90 23.23 3.47
C PHE A 438 0.51 23.79 2.10
N GLU A 439 -0.60 23.39 1.56
CA GLU A 439 -0.95 23.62 0.15
C GLU A 439 -2.18 24.51 -0.03
N GLY A 440 -2.96 24.71 1.03
CA GLY A 440 -4.24 25.40 0.94
C GLY A 440 -5.37 24.53 0.34
N GLU A 441 -5.18 23.18 0.27
CA GLU A 441 -6.24 22.29 -0.16
C GLU A 441 -7.53 22.55 0.65
N PRO A 442 -8.69 22.74 0.00
CA PRO A 442 -9.93 22.99 0.72
C PRO A 442 -10.34 21.75 1.54
N SER A 443 -10.84 21.99 2.75
CA SER A 443 -11.37 20.97 3.64
C SER A 443 -12.80 21.33 4.09
N PRO A 444 -13.80 21.23 3.19
CA PRO A 444 -15.17 21.65 3.48
C PRO A 444 -15.97 20.61 4.26
N GLY A 445 -15.44 19.40 4.40
CA GLY A 445 -16.11 18.23 4.94
C GLY A 445 -16.97 17.49 3.91
N ILE A 446 -17.11 16.16 4.13
CA ILE A 446 -17.75 15.26 3.15
C ILE A 446 -19.22 15.59 2.90
N GLU A 447 -19.94 16.19 3.85
CA GLU A 447 -21.30 16.68 3.68
C GLU A 447 -21.38 17.67 2.53
N VAL A 448 -20.50 18.67 2.54
CA VAL A 448 -20.41 19.70 1.50
C VAL A 448 -19.86 19.10 0.20
N GLU A 449 -18.89 18.24 0.25
CA GLU A 449 -18.33 17.56 -0.92
C GLU A 449 -19.38 16.75 -1.67
N LEU A 450 -20.22 15.98 -0.96
CA LEU A 450 -21.33 15.23 -1.56
C LEU A 450 -22.40 16.16 -2.15
N GLU A 451 -22.74 17.26 -1.45
CA GLU A 451 -23.67 18.25 -1.99
C GLU A 451 -23.14 18.86 -3.30
N LEU A 452 -21.85 19.22 -3.35
CA LEU A 452 -21.20 19.73 -4.55
C LEU A 452 -21.17 18.70 -5.68
N ALA A 453 -20.87 17.46 -5.37
CA ALA A 453 -20.90 16.37 -6.36
C ALA A 453 -22.29 16.19 -6.98
N ARG A 454 -23.34 16.17 -6.14
CA ARG A 454 -24.74 16.09 -6.59
C ARG A 454 -25.19 17.28 -7.41
N GLU A 455 -24.69 18.47 -7.09
CA GLU A 455 -25.00 19.70 -7.83
C GLU A 455 -24.25 19.75 -9.16
N PHE A 456 -22.96 19.40 -9.20
CA PHE A 456 -22.12 19.62 -10.37
C PHE A 456 -22.17 18.48 -11.40
N LEU A 457 -22.18 17.21 -10.93
CA LEU A 457 -22.10 16.05 -11.84
C LEU A 457 -23.18 16.07 -12.94
N PRO A 458 -24.47 16.38 -12.67
CA PRO A 458 -25.48 16.40 -13.73
C PRO A 458 -25.18 17.42 -14.84
N GLY A 459 -24.60 18.58 -14.48
CA GLY A 459 -24.31 19.68 -15.38
C GLY A 459 -23.01 19.55 -16.18
N ILE A 460 -22.11 18.62 -15.83
CA ILE A 460 -20.85 18.41 -16.56
C ILE A 460 -21.14 17.71 -17.88
N SER A 461 -20.67 18.29 -18.98
CA SER A 461 -20.94 17.84 -20.35
C SER A 461 -19.71 17.25 -21.05
N LEU A 462 -19.93 16.43 -22.08
CA LEU A 462 -18.85 15.94 -22.96
C LEU A 462 -18.04 17.07 -23.59
N ALA A 463 -18.69 18.17 -23.98
CA ALA A 463 -17.99 19.30 -24.60
C ALA A 463 -16.93 19.90 -23.67
N GLU A 464 -17.21 19.96 -22.37
CA GLU A 464 -16.29 20.45 -21.35
C GLU A 464 -15.11 19.50 -21.16
N LEU A 465 -15.39 18.19 -21.02
CA LEU A 465 -14.35 17.16 -20.85
C LEU A 465 -13.44 17.02 -22.07
N ASN A 466 -14.01 17.03 -23.26
CA ASN A 466 -13.24 16.91 -24.51
C ASN A 466 -12.27 18.08 -24.74
N HIS A 467 -12.48 19.22 -24.08
CA HIS A 467 -11.63 20.38 -24.21
C HIS A 467 -10.39 20.34 -23.29
N LEU A 468 -10.42 19.56 -22.21
CA LEU A 468 -9.34 19.50 -21.23
C LEU A 468 -8.00 19.04 -21.82
N ALA A 469 -8.00 18.06 -22.71
CA ALA A 469 -6.79 17.58 -23.35
C ALA A 469 -6.03 18.70 -24.07
N ALA A 470 -6.77 19.57 -24.78
CA ALA A 470 -6.21 20.71 -25.48
C ALA A 470 -5.63 21.80 -24.55
N GLU A 471 -6.11 21.88 -23.31
CA GLU A 471 -5.56 22.82 -22.30
C GLU A 471 -4.21 22.35 -21.75
N TRP A 472 -4.01 21.03 -21.60
CA TRP A 472 -2.82 20.47 -20.96
C TRP A 472 -1.70 20.10 -21.92
N ILE A 473 -2.05 19.74 -23.15
CA ILE A 473 -1.10 19.25 -24.15
C ILE A 473 -0.52 20.40 -24.94
N SER A 474 0.78 20.63 -24.76
CA SER A 474 1.53 21.62 -25.51
C SER A 474 2.94 21.12 -25.80
N GLU A 475 3.66 21.77 -26.75
CA GLU A 475 5.08 21.50 -26.96
C GLU A 475 5.97 22.17 -25.91
N SER A 476 5.50 23.27 -25.33
CA SER A 476 6.14 23.92 -24.19
C SER A 476 5.85 23.14 -22.88
N ASN A 477 6.78 23.23 -21.94
CA ASN A 477 6.69 22.57 -20.62
C ASN A 477 6.53 21.04 -20.68
N ARG A 478 6.80 20.44 -21.85
CA ARG A 478 6.74 18.99 -22.07
C ARG A 478 8.09 18.35 -21.80
N VAL A 479 8.11 17.32 -20.97
CA VAL A 479 9.29 16.50 -20.68
C VAL A 479 8.96 15.05 -20.97
N ILE A 480 9.82 14.38 -21.74
CA ILE A 480 9.69 12.97 -22.06
C ILE A 480 10.78 12.22 -21.30
N LEU A 481 10.36 11.37 -20.37
CA LEU A 481 11.24 10.49 -19.62
C LEU A 481 11.13 9.08 -20.20
N ALA A 482 12.27 8.48 -20.51
CA ALA A 482 12.36 7.13 -21.03
C ALA A 482 13.44 6.36 -20.29
N SER A 483 13.16 5.14 -19.89
CA SER A 483 14.13 4.28 -19.23
C SER A 483 13.96 2.83 -19.65
N GLY A 484 15.04 2.05 -19.56
CA GLY A 484 14.99 0.63 -19.85
C GLY A 484 16.31 -0.08 -19.59
N PRO A 485 16.30 -1.44 -19.67
CA PRO A 485 17.47 -2.25 -19.46
C PRO A 485 18.63 -1.89 -20.42
N GLU A 486 19.86 -1.83 -19.89
CA GLU A 486 21.06 -1.64 -20.69
C GLU A 486 21.51 -2.97 -21.29
N LYS A 487 21.36 -3.11 -22.62
CA LYS A 487 21.71 -4.34 -23.38
C LYS A 487 22.33 -4.00 -24.72
N GLU A 488 23.33 -4.80 -25.14
CA GLU A 488 23.96 -4.63 -26.46
C GLU A 488 23.00 -4.81 -27.65
N ALA A 489 21.99 -5.65 -27.49
CA ALA A 489 21.05 -6.02 -28.55
C ALA A 489 19.82 -5.09 -28.66
N VAL A 490 19.57 -4.26 -27.66
CA VAL A 490 18.39 -3.40 -27.59
C VAL A 490 18.81 -1.97 -27.27
N SER A 491 18.51 -1.05 -28.18
CA SER A 491 18.71 0.37 -27.94
C SER A 491 17.36 1.05 -27.67
N LEU A 492 17.32 1.95 -26.70
CA LEU A 492 16.17 2.83 -26.55
C LEU A 492 16.06 3.78 -27.77
N PRO A 493 14.84 4.23 -28.11
CA PRO A 493 14.65 5.24 -29.16
C PRO A 493 15.44 6.51 -28.86
N THR A 494 15.87 7.18 -29.92
CA THR A 494 16.46 8.53 -29.83
C THR A 494 15.39 9.58 -29.60
N GLU A 495 15.79 10.79 -29.19
CA GLU A 495 14.89 11.94 -29.06
C GLU A 495 14.11 12.21 -30.36
N ASP A 496 14.80 12.15 -31.53
CA ASP A 496 14.17 12.32 -32.86
C ASP A 496 13.10 11.25 -33.14
N GLN A 497 13.34 10.00 -32.73
CA GLN A 497 12.38 8.90 -32.88
C GLN A 497 11.16 9.10 -31.96
N LEU A 498 11.37 9.43 -30.68
CA LEU A 498 10.27 9.75 -29.77
C LEU A 498 9.46 10.97 -30.24
N ALA A 499 10.14 12.03 -30.69
CA ALA A 499 9.48 13.19 -31.28
C ALA A 499 8.71 12.86 -32.57
N ALA A 500 9.19 11.89 -33.35
CA ALA A 500 8.50 11.43 -34.56
C ALA A 500 7.19 10.71 -34.25
N VAL A 501 7.08 10.04 -33.08
CA VAL A 501 5.83 9.39 -32.65
C VAL A 501 4.71 10.42 -32.51
N PHE A 502 4.96 11.57 -31.86
CA PHE A 502 3.97 12.66 -31.73
C PHE A 502 3.46 13.10 -33.10
N LYS A 503 4.38 13.40 -34.01
CA LYS A 503 4.02 13.82 -35.38
C LYS A 503 3.30 12.73 -36.16
N GLY A 504 3.66 11.46 -35.92
CA GLY A 504 3.01 10.31 -36.52
C GLY A 504 1.55 10.19 -36.09
N VAL A 505 1.28 10.35 -34.79
CA VAL A 505 -0.08 10.30 -34.23
C VAL A 505 -0.92 11.48 -34.72
N GLU A 506 -0.38 12.71 -34.70
CA GLU A 506 -1.06 13.88 -35.24
C GLU A 506 -1.45 13.72 -36.72
N ALA A 507 -0.60 13.08 -37.53
CA ALA A 507 -0.84 12.87 -38.96
C ALA A 507 -1.70 11.64 -39.28
N SER A 508 -1.95 10.75 -38.29
CA SER A 508 -2.67 9.50 -38.49
C SER A 508 -4.18 9.71 -38.60
N GLU A 509 -4.86 8.83 -39.32
CA GLU A 509 -6.31 8.70 -39.24
C GLU A 509 -6.61 7.87 -37.96
N ILE A 510 -7.45 8.43 -37.07
CA ILE A 510 -7.84 7.81 -35.81
C ILE A 510 -9.34 7.57 -35.85
N ASP A 511 -9.75 6.33 -35.71
CA ASP A 511 -11.17 5.94 -35.66
C ASP A 511 -11.82 6.42 -34.35
N THR A 512 -13.12 6.66 -34.39
CA THR A 512 -13.92 6.94 -33.18
C THR A 512 -13.93 5.73 -32.25
N TYR A 513 -13.86 5.99 -30.95
CA TYR A 513 -14.06 4.93 -29.96
C TYR A 513 -15.50 4.40 -30.00
N VAL A 514 -15.66 3.09 -29.94
CA VAL A 514 -16.95 2.42 -29.88
C VAL A 514 -17.11 1.80 -28.49
N ASP A 515 -18.03 2.32 -27.71
CA ASP A 515 -18.31 1.83 -26.36
C ASP A 515 -19.29 0.65 -26.43
N GLU A 516 -18.77 -0.56 -26.44
CA GLU A 516 -19.58 -1.77 -26.40
C GLU A 516 -20.08 -2.03 -24.98
N VAL A 517 -21.38 -1.84 -24.76
CA VAL A 517 -22.05 -2.07 -23.46
C VAL A 517 -23.06 -3.18 -23.59
N ARG A 518 -22.88 -4.24 -22.82
CA ARG A 518 -23.85 -5.34 -22.74
C ARG A 518 -24.98 -4.97 -21.78
N LYS A 519 -26.21 -4.89 -22.31
CA LYS A 519 -27.43 -4.63 -21.52
C LYS A 519 -28.12 -5.94 -21.18
N ALA A 520 -27.56 -6.71 -20.26
CA ALA A 520 -28.15 -7.96 -19.78
C ALA A 520 -28.03 -8.02 -18.26
N PRO A 521 -28.89 -8.71 -17.53
CA PRO A 521 -28.69 -8.98 -16.11
C PRO A 521 -27.47 -9.90 -15.92
N LEU A 522 -26.79 -9.82 -14.79
CA LEU A 522 -25.66 -10.69 -14.46
C LEU A 522 -26.06 -12.17 -14.54
N LEU A 523 -27.21 -12.51 -14.02
CA LEU A 523 -27.82 -13.84 -14.10
C LEU A 523 -29.04 -13.82 -15.00
N ALA A 524 -29.01 -14.62 -16.04
CA ALA A 524 -30.19 -14.80 -16.91
C ALA A 524 -31.37 -15.47 -16.17
N GLN A 525 -31.07 -16.29 -15.18
CA GLN A 525 -32.06 -16.97 -14.31
C GLN A 525 -31.51 -17.02 -12.89
N ILE A 526 -32.31 -16.57 -11.94
CA ILE A 526 -31.99 -16.71 -10.51
C ILE A 526 -32.08 -18.21 -10.17
N PRO A 527 -31.07 -18.79 -9.45
CA PRO A 527 -31.11 -20.21 -9.10
C PRO A 527 -32.23 -20.52 -8.10
N GLU A 528 -32.66 -21.77 -8.06
CA GLU A 528 -33.69 -22.23 -7.11
C GLU A 528 -33.08 -22.23 -5.69
N PRO A 529 -33.71 -21.57 -4.72
CA PRO A 529 -33.17 -21.49 -3.37
C PRO A 529 -33.07 -22.85 -2.67
N GLY A 530 -31.94 -23.11 -2.03
CA GLY A 530 -31.80 -24.14 -1.01
C GLY A 530 -32.53 -23.75 0.28
N LYS A 531 -32.27 -24.49 1.38
CA LYS A 531 -32.89 -24.24 2.69
C LYS A 531 -31.89 -24.26 3.83
N ILE A 532 -32.10 -23.40 4.79
CA ILE A 532 -31.41 -23.48 6.07
C ILE A 532 -32.06 -24.62 6.87
N VAL A 533 -31.27 -25.64 7.15
CA VAL A 533 -31.70 -26.84 7.91
C VAL A 533 -31.33 -26.79 9.39
N GLU A 534 -30.34 -26.01 9.76
CA GLU A 534 -29.90 -25.85 11.14
C GLU A 534 -29.47 -24.40 11.40
N ARG A 535 -29.73 -23.89 12.60
CA ARG A 535 -29.33 -22.56 13.08
C ARG A 535 -28.77 -22.67 14.48
N THR A 536 -27.59 -22.12 14.70
CA THR A 536 -26.91 -22.05 15.99
C THR A 536 -26.50 -20.63 16.28
N GLU A 537 -26.75 -20.14 17.49
CA GLU A 537 -26.29 -18.81 17.92
C GLU A 537 -25.12 -18.94 18.87
N ILE A 538 -24.13 -18.05 18.75
CA ILE A 538 -22.99 -17.90 19.66
C ILE A 538 -23.01 -16.45 20.17
N PRO A 539 -23.88 -16.16 21.16
CA PRO A 539 -24.15 -14.79 21.59
C PRO A 539 -22.93 -14.07 22.15
N GLU A 540 -21.98 -14.81 22.75
CA GLU A 540 -20.77 -14.24 23.36
C GLU A 540 -19.91 -13.44 22.38
N ILE A 541 -19.95 -13.85 21.11
CA ILE A 541 -19.21 -13.19 20.03
C ILE A 541 -20.11 -12.58 18.95
N GLY A 542 -21.45 -12.62 19.17
CA GLY A 542 -22.44 -12.10 18.21
C GLY A 542 -22.38 -12.79 16.86
N VAL A 543 -22.21 -14.12 16.87
CA VAL A 543 -22.16 -14.95 15.65
C VAL A 543 -23.40 -15.82 15.57
N THR A 544 -23.92 -15.98 14.34
CA THR A 544 -24.95 -16.96 14.00
C THR A 544 -24.42 -17.90 12.93
N GLU A 545 -24.55 -19.20 13.16
CA GLU A 545 -24.20 -20.24 12.19
C GLU A 545 -25.46 -20.79 11.54
N TRP A 546 -25.44 -20.93 10.23
CA TRP A 546 -26.43 -21.64 9.47
C TRP A 546 -25.81 -22.82 8.73
N ARG A 547 -26.53 -23.95 8.68
CA ARG A 547 -26.19 -25.05 7.78
C ARG A 547 -27.28 -25.15 6.71
N LEU A 548 -26.85 -25.21 5.46
CA LEU A 548 -27.74 -25.34 4.33
C LEU A 548 -27.96 -26.82 3.98
N ASP A 549 -29.04 -27.13 3.26
CA ASP A 549 -29.41 -28.47 2.84
C ASP A 549 -28.48 -29.09 1.79
N ASN A 550 -27.65 -28.26 1.12
CA ASN A 550 -26.56 -28.70 0.25
C ASN A 550 -25.22 -28.90 1.01
N GLY A 551 -25.19 -28.80 2.35
CA GLY A 551 -24.02 -29.03 3.17
C GLY A 551 -23.23 -27.78 3.54
N VAL A 552 -23.35 -26.68 2.82
CA VAL A 552 -22.62 -25.43 3.08
C VAL A 552 -22.87 -24.90 4.49
N ARG A 553 -21.80 -24.53 5.19
CA ARG A 553 -21.85 -23.82 6.48
C ARG A 553 -21.71 -22.32 6.25
N VAL A 554 -22.58 -21.53 6.86
CA VAL A 554 -22.52 -20.07 6.78
C VAL A 554 -22.37 -19.49 8.19
N VAL A 555 -21.32 -18.73 8.41
CA VAL A 555 -20.99 -18.08 9.68
C VAL A 555 -21.20 -16.58 9.53
N LEU A 556 -22.15 -16.03 10.26
CA LEU A 556 -22.65 -14.67 10.13
C LEU A 556 -22.29 -13.84 11.36
N LYS A 557 -21.65 -12.70 11.16
CA LYS A 557 -21.37 -11.72 12.21
C LYS A 557 -21.79 -10.32 11.75
N PRO A 558 -23.03 -9.90 12.03
CA PRO A 558 -23.44 -8.52 11.87
C PRO A 558 -22.61 -7.59 12.76
N THR A 559 -22.19 -6.44 12.22
CA THR A 559 -21.39 -5.42 12.94
C THR A 559 -21.81 -4.01 12.56
N ASP A 560 -21.47 -3.05 13.41
CA ASP A 560 -21.61 -1.60 13.20
C ASP A 560 -20.26 -0.88 13.05
N PHE A 561 -19.18 -1.62 12.77
CA PHE A 561 -17.82 -1.07 12.72
C PHE A 561 -17.61 -0.19 11.49
N LYS A 562 -18.25 -0.53 10.39
CA LYS A 562 -18.36 0.25 9.14
C LYS A 562 -19.83 0.28 8.72
N ASN A 563 -20.28 1.40 8.13
CA ASN A 563 -21.67 1.58 7.72
C ASN A 563 -21.93 1.03 6.30
N ASP A 564 -20.91 1.00 5.45
CA ASP A 564 -21.02 0.66 4.02
C ASP A 564 -20.08 -0.48 3.61
N GLN A 565 -19.92 -1.48 4.49
CA GLN A 565 -19.03 -2.61 4.25
C GLN A 565 -19.64 -3.93 4.72
N VAL A 566 -19.67 -4.91 3.82
CA VAL A 566 -19.88 -6.33 4.11
C VAL A 566 -18.72 -7.11 3.47
N LEU A 567 -18.09 -7.97 4.23
CA LEU A 567 -16.98 -8.83 3.80
C LEU A 567 -17.40 -10.29 3.86
N LEU A 568 -17.01 -11.08 2.85
CA LEU A 568 -17.21 -12.52 2.80
C LEU A 568 -15.89 -13.21 2.46
N SER A 569 -15.58 -14.29 3.15
CA SER A 569 -14.51 -15.20 2.77
C SER A 569 -14.97 -16.63 3.00
N SER A 570 -14.88 -17.46 1.98
CA SER A 570 -15.18 -18.88 2.10
C SER A 570 -13.93 -19.74 1.89
N PHE A 571 -14.00 -20.97 2.33
CA PHE A 571 -12.94 -21.98 2.13
C PHE A 571 -13.52 -23.39 2.11
N SER A 572 -12.89 -24.26 1.31
CA SER A 572 -13.06 -25.67 1.21
C SER A 572 -11.68 -26.34 1.16
N PRO A 573 -11.43 -27.49 1.81
CA PRO A 573 -10.12 -28.13 1.80
C PRO A 573 -9.86 -28.86 0.48
N GLY A 574 -8.66 -28.70 -0.11
CA GLY A 574 -8.27 -29.32 -1.41
C GLY A 574 -7.11 -28.61 -2.04
N GLY A 575 -7.38 -27.54 -2.72
CA GLY A 575 -6.40 -26.70 -3.41
C GLY A 575 -5.67 -27.42 -4.55
N HIS A 576 -4.67 -26.74 -5.09
CA HIS A 576 -3.83 -27.32 -6.14
C HIS A 576 -2.88 -28.42 -5.62
N SER A 577 -2.90 -28.75 -4.28
CA SER A 577 -2.16 -29.92 -3.76
C SER A 577 -2.62 -31.23 -4.40
N LEU A 578 -3.87 -31.30 -4.81
CA LEU A 578 -4.46 -32.50 -5.41
C LEU A 578 -4.03 -32.73 -6.88
N VAL A 579 -3.53 -31.70 -7.53
CA VAL A 579 -3.08 -31.77 -8.92
C VAL A 579 -1.70 -32.45 -9.01
N PRO A 580 -1.38 -33.28 -10.04
CA PRO A 580 -0.05 -33.83 -10.26
C PRO A 580 1.03 -32.74 -10.43
N ASP A 581 2.29 -33.08 -10.12
CA ASP A 581 3.41 -32.12 -10.21
C ASP A 581 3.66 -31.63 -11.65
N GLU A 582 3.37 -32.45 -12.65
CA GLU A 582 3.49 -32.13 -14.08
C GLU A 582 2.51 -31.02 -14.50
N ASP A 583 1.36 -30.92 -13.83
CA ASP A 583 0.28 -29.96 -14.10
C ASP A 583 0.32 -28.75 -13.16
N PHE A 584 1.21 -28.78 -12.18
CA PHE A 584 1.29 -27.79 -11.10
C PHE A 584 1.36 -26.34 -11.59
N VAL A 585 2.13 -26.07 -12.65
CA VAL A 585 2.32 -24.70 -13.14
C VAL A 585 0.98 -24.10 -13.56
N SER A 586 0.21 -24.78 -14.40
CA SER A 586 -1.10 -24.29 -14.83
C SER A 586 -2.12 -24.26 -13.68
N ALA A 587 -2.05 -25.24 -12.78
CA ALA A 587 -2.92 -25.33 -11.60
C ALA A 587 -2.68 -24.17 -10.60
N SER A 588 -1.43 -23.76 -10.42
CA SER A 588 -1.07 -22.65 -9.51
C SER A 588 -1.46 -21.26 -10.01
N PHE A 589 -1.84 -21.14 -11.28
CA PHE A 589 -2.37 -19.92 -11.89
C PHE A 589 -3.86 -20.05 -12.30
N ALA A 590 -4.52 -21.18 -11.96
CA ALA A 590 -5.85 -21.47 -12.46
C ALA A 590 -6.88 -20.40 -12.07
N ASP A 591 -6.85 -19.94 -10.84
CA ASP A 591 -7.73 -18.85 -10.34
C ASP A 591 -7.50 -17.52 -11.07
N THR A 592 -6.24 -17.15 -11.27
CA THR A 592 -5.84 -15.91 -11.96
C THR A 592 -6.19 -15.96 -13.43
N LEU A 593 -5.88 -17.05 -14.13
CA LEU A 593 -6.13 -17.21 -15.57
C LEU A 593 -7.63 -17.23 -15.88
N VAL A 594 -8.40 -17.90 -15.03
CA VAL A 594 -9.86 -17.98 -15.19
C VAL A 594 -10.54 -16.69 -14.70
N GLY A 595 -10.08 -16.12 -13.59
CA GLY A 595 -10.62 -14.87 -13.05
C GLY A 595 -10.51 -13.69 -14.02
N ASN A 596 -9.41 -13.61 -14.77
CA ASN A 596 -9.25 -12.57 -15.81
C ASN A 596 -10.19 -12.74 -17.02
N GLY A 597 -10.79 -13.89 -17.19
CA GLY A 597 -11.67 -14.17 -18.33
C GLY A 597 -13.06 -13.56 -18.25
N GLY A 598 -13.44 -13.04 -17.08
CA GLY A 598 -14.81 -12.58 -16.80
C GLY A 598 -15.72 -13.69 -16.27
N LEU A 599 -17.03 -13.43 -16.19
CA LEU A 599 -18.01 -14.32 -15.56
C LEU A 599 -19.26 -14.53 -16.42
N GLY A 600 -19.72 -15.76 -16.52
CA GLY A 600 -20.91 -16.13 -17.24
C GLY A 600 -20.82 -15.74 -18.72
N GLU A 601 -21.70 -14.84 -19.13
CA GLU A 601 -21.77 -14.30 -20.49
C GLU A 601 -20.91 -13.02 -20.67
N PHE A 602 -20.35 -12.47 -19.60
CA PHE A 602 -19.61 -11.21 -19.62
C PHE A 602 -18.10 -11.45 -19.68
N SER A 603 -17.42 -10.81 -20.64
CA SER A 603 -15.96 -10.64 -20.56
C SER A 603 -15.63 -9.73 -19.37
N GLN A 604 -14.38 -9.67 -18.95
CA GLN A 604 -14.00 -8.80 -17.85
C GLN A 604 -14.35 -7.33 -18.15
N ILE A 605 -14.07 -6.84 -19.35
CA ILE A 605 -14.42 -5.48 -19.79
C ILE A 605 -15.94 -5.24 -19.75
N GLU A 606 -16.75 -6.20 -20.25
CA GLU A 606 -18.20 -6.07 -20.19
C GLU A 606 -18.73 -6.10 -18.75
N LEU A 607 -18.11 -6.92 -17.88
CA LEU A 607 -18.45 -7.01 -16.47
C LEU A 607 -18.18 -5.69 -15.76
N ASP A 608 -16.99 -5.11 -15.94
CA ASP A 608 -16.62 -3.83 -15.35
C ASP A 608 -17.57 -2.71 -15.77
N LYS A 609 -17.94 -2.67 -17.07
CA LYS A 609 -18.92 -1.71 -17.59
C LYS A 609 -20.33 -1.95 -17.03
N ALA A 610 -20.75 -3.21 -16.89
CA ALA A 610 -22.07 -3.57 -16.38
C ALA A 610 -22.21 -3.31 -14.90
N LEU A 611 -21.10 -3.28 -14.23
CA LEU A 611 -21.04 -3.05 -12.82
C LEU A 611 -20.75 -1.59 -12.43
N ALA A 612 -20.70 -0.52 -13.22
CA ALA A 612 -20.42 0.89 -12.89
C ALA A 612 -21.42 1.56 -11.88
N GLY A 613 -20.96 2.18 -10.73
CA GLY A 613 -21.72 2.80 -9.60
C GLY A 613 -22.18 1.83 -8.49
N LYS A 614 -21.74 0.55 -8.41
CA LYS A 614 -21.95 -0.38 -7.28
C LYS A 614 -20.65 -0.67 -6.54
N LEU A 615 -20.79 -1.10 -5.33
CA LEU A 615 -19.68 -1.57 -4.51
C LEU A 615 -19.89 -3.07 -4.26
N ALA A 616 -19.53 -3.90 -5.22
CA ALA A 616 -19.61 -5.35 -5.09
C ALA A 616 -18.50 -6.04 -5.88
N SER A 617 -17.86 -7.04 -5.29
CA SER A 617 -16.84 -7.86 -5.92
C SER A 617 -16.91 -9.29 -5.41
N ALA A 618 -16.43 -10.24 -6.20
CA ALA A 618 -16.15 -11.61 -5.79
C ALA A 618 -15.00 -12.15 -6.62
N GLN A 619 -14.07 -12.84 -5.96
CA GLN A 619 -12.90 -13.42 -6.59
C GLN A 619 -12.65 -14.81 -6.03
N ALA A 620 -12.61 -15.81 -6.89
CA ALA A 620 -12.20 -17.15 -6.54
C ALA A 620 -10.68 -17.22 -6.34
N TYR A 621 -10.25 -18.12 -5.46
CA TYR A 621 -8.84 -18.44 -5.25
C TYR A 621 -8.64 -19.95 -5.11
N ILE A 622 -7.47 -20.44 -5.52
CA ILE A 622 -7.03 -21.82 -5.35
C ILE A 622 -5.61 -21.81 -4.77
N ASN A 623 -5.52 -21.99 -3.45
CA ASN A 623 -4.23 -22.10 -2.76
C ASN A 623 -3.69 -23.54 -2.81
N GLU A 624 -2.58 -23.81 -2.12
CA GLU A 624 -2.02 -25.17 -2.08
C GLU A 624 -2.98 -26.18 -1.43
N LEU A 625 -3.64 -25.81 -0.33
CA LEU A 625 -4.39 -26.72 0.53
C LEU A 625 -5.89 -26.43 0.59
N GLU A 626 -6.34 -25.34 0.00
CA GLU A 626 -7.73 -24.91 0.01
C GLU A 626 -8.10 -24.11 -1.24
N GLU A 627 -9.37 -24.11 -1.58
CA GLU A 627 -10.00 -23.19 -2.52
C GLU A 627 -11.14 -22.45 -1.83
N GLY A 628 -11.56 -21.34 -2.44
CA GLY A 628 -12.68 -20.55 -1.93
C GLY A 628 -12.91 -19.28 -2.73
N ILE A 629 -13.76 -18.43 -2.19
CA ILE A 629 -14.09 -17.14 -2.80
C ILE A 629 -14.03 -16.07 -1.73
N THR A 630 -13.35 -14.97 -2.04
CA THR A 630 -13.42 -13.73 -1.27
C THR A 630 -14.38 -12.77 -1.96
N ALA A 631 -15.20 -12.06 -1.19
CA ALA A 631 -16.15 -11.11 -1.74
C ALA A 631 -16.34 -9.92 -0.79
N SER A 632 -16.74 -8.79 -1.35
CA SER A 632 -17.09 -7.61 -0.58
C SER A 632 -18.22 -6.82 -1.23
N SER A 633 -19.02 -6.14 -0.41
CA SER A 633 -20.02 -5.21 -0.93
C SER A 633 -20.37 -4.11 0.08
N SER A 634 -21.12 -3.12 -0.42
CA SER A 634 -21.98 -2.31 0.43
C SER A 634 -23.24 -3.09 0.83
N PRO A 635 -23.95 -2.69 1.89
CA PRO A 635 -25.27 -3.25 2.20
C PRO A 635 -26.29 -3.09 1.06
N LYS A 636 -26.18 -2.01 0.30
CA LYS A 636 -27.03 -1.70 -0.87
C LYS A 636 -26.80 -2.67 -2.03
N ASP A 637 -25.56 -3.13 -2.20
CA ASP A 637 -25.13 -3.95 -3.33
C ASP A 637 -24.96 -5.44 -2.96
N LEU A 638 -25.49 -5.84 -1.81
CA LEU A 638 -25.33 -7.18 -1.24
C LEU A 638 -25.78 -8.29 -2.20
N GLU A 639 -26.93 -8.13 -2.87
CA GLU A 639 -27.40 -9.12 -3.86
C GLU A 639 -26.43 -9.23 -5.05
N THR A 640 -25.88 -8.12 -5.52
CA THR A 640 -24.88 -8.13 -6.60
C THR A 640 -23.63 -8.93 -6.18
N MET A 641 -23.16 -8.77 -4.95
CA MET A 641 -22.04 -9.56 -4.42
C MET A 641 -22.36 -11.06 -4.46
N PHE A 642 -23.55 -11.47 -4.02
CA PHE A 642 -23.95 -12.88 -4.06
C PHE A 642 -24.12 -13.39 -5.49
N GLN A 643 -24.59 -12.59 -6.44
CA GLN A 643 -24.64 -12.96 -7.86
C GLN A 643 -23.23 -13.18 -8.43
N LEU A 644 -22.29 -12.28 -8.15
CA LEU A 644 -20.90 -12.42 -8.56
C LEU A 644 -20.26 -13.66 -7.92
N TYR A 645 -20.49 -13.87 -6.62
CA TYR A 645 -20.03 -15.06 -5.91
C TYR A 645 -20.52 -16.36 -6.57
N TYR A 646 -21.82 -16.44 -6.84
CA TYR A 646 -22.42 -17.59 -7.50
C TYR A 646 -21.85 -17.83 -8.91
N LEU A 647 -21.69 -16.77 -9.70
CA LEU A 647 -21.09 -16.86 -11.03
C LEU A 647 -19.62 -17.29 -10.98
N SER A 648 -18.85 -16.78 -10.03
CA SER A 648 -17.45 -17.18 -9.84
C SER A 648 -17.31 -18.69 -9.58
N ALA A 649 -18.24 -19.27 -8.80
CA ALA A 649 -18.23 -20.70 -8.52
C ALA A 649 -18.75 -21.56 -9.69
N THR A 650 -19.82 -21.09 -10.37
CA THR A 650 -20.61 -21.96 -11.26
C THR A 650 -20.49 -21.68 -12.76
N ALA A 651 -20.06 -20.48 -13.11
CA ALA A 651 -20.00 -20.03 -14.50
C ALA A 651 -18.72 -19.27 -14.84
N PRO A 652 -17.51 -19.87 -14.51
CA PRO A 652 -16.25 -19.26 -14.92
C PRO A 652 -16.17 -19.18 -16.43
N ARG A 653 -15.53 -18.11 -16.93
CA ARG A 653 -15.38 -17.90 -18.38
C ARG A 653 -13.95 -18.16 -18.81
N LYS A 654 -13.77 -18.91 -19.88
CA LYS A 654 -12.47 -19.11 -20.53
C LYS A 654 -12.28 -18.04 -21.59
N ASP A 655 -11.22 -17.24 -21.50
CA ASP A 655 -10.89 -16.19 -22.45
C ASP A 655 -9.44 -16.30 -22.94
N THR A 656 -9.27 -16.50 -24.23
CA THR A 656 -7.94 -16.69 -24.84
C THR A 656 -7.19 -15.36 -24.98
N GLU A 657 -7.88 -14.26 -25.24
CA GLU A 657 -7.24 -12.95 -25.43
C GLU A 657 -6.63 -12.45 -24.12
N THR A 658 -7.39 -12.52 -23.02
CA THR A 658 -6.87 -12.13 -21.69
C THR A 658 -5.76 -13.06 -21.21
N PHE A 659 -5.82 -14.35 -21.57
CA PHE A 659 -4.73 -15.30 -21.30
C PHE A 659 -3.44 -14.91 -22.05
N GLU A 660 -3.51 -14.60 -23.33
CA GLU A 660 -2.37 -14.18 -24.15
C GLU A 660 -1.78 -12.86 -23.61
N ALA A 661 -2.62 -11.90 -23.24
CA ALA A 661 -2.20 -10.66 -22.59
C ALA A 661 -1.51 -10.90 -21.23
N PHE A 662 -2.03 -11.83 -20.43
CA PHE A 662 -1.39 -12.24 -19.16
C PHE A 662 -0.01 -12.85 -19.40
N VAL A 663 0.12 -13.81 -20.33
CA VAL A 663 1.39 -14.46 -20.67
C VAL A 663 2.42 -13.44 -21.16
N ALA A 664 2.03 -12.52 -22.07
CA ALA A 664 2.92 -11.45 -22.56
C ALA A 664 3.43 -10.59 -21.40
N ARG A 665 2.54 -10.14 -20.50
CA ARG A 665 2.90 -9.33 -19.34
C ARG A 665 3.86 -10.04 -18.39
N VAL A 666 3.56 -11.28 -18.00
CA VAL A 666 4.43 -12.03 -17.08
C VAL A 666 5.77 -12.35 -17.72
N ARG A 667 5.80 -12.66 -19.01
CA ARG A 667 7.03 -12.87 -19.79
C ARG A 667 7.91 -11.62 -19.75
N ALA A 668 7.36 -10.43 -19.99
CA ALA A 668 8.09 -9.18 -19.96
C ALA A 668 8.71 -8.89 -18.57
N ILE A 669 7.94 -9.16 -17.50
CA ILE A 669 8.43 -9.00 -16.11
C ILE A 669 9.59 -9.96 -15.82
N LEU A 670 9.49 -11.22 -16.28
CA LEU A 670 10.51 -12.24 -15.99
C LEU A 670 11.75 -12.13 -16.89
N GLN A 671 11.63 -11.51 -18.06
CA GLN A 671 12.70 -11.43 -19.06
C GLN A 671 14.00 -10.86 -18.51
N ASN A 672 13.91 -9.87 -17.63
CA ASN A 672 15.06 -9.17 -17.05
C ASN A 672 15.22 -9.42 -15.55
N ARG A 673 14.42 -10.30 -14.97
CA ARG A 673 14.38 -10.53 -13.52
C ARG A 673 15.76 -10.85 -12.94
N GLN A 674 16.59 -11.58 -13.68
CA GLN A 674 17.95 -11.94 -13.29
C GLN A 674 18.94 -10.75 -13.32
N ALA A 675 18.56 -9.59 -13.83
CA ALA A 675 19.34 -8.37 -13.70
C ALA A 675 19.28 -7.79 -12.28
N GLN A 676 18.17 -8.03 -11.57
CA GLN A 676 17.87 -7.46 -10.26
C GLN A 676 18.55 -8.27 -9.14
N PRO A 677 19.43 -7.64 -8.31
CA PRO A 677 20.18 -8.34 -7.28
C PRO A 677 19.31 -9.09 -6.26
N ASP A 678 18.27 -8.44 -5.75
CA ASP A 678 17.37 -9.03 -4.75
C ASP A 678 16.54 -10.19 -5.31
N ALA A 679 16.21 -10.17 -6.61
CA ALA A 679 15.52 -11.28 -7.27
C ALA A 679 16.44 -12.51 -7.36
N VAL A 680 17.68 -12.32 -7.78
CA VAL A 680 18.69 -13.41 -7.83
C VAL A 680 18.94 -13.98 -6.43
N PHE A 681 19.09 -13.11 -5.42
CA PHE A 681 19.24 -13.52 -4.04
C PHE A 681 18.06 -14.34 -3.52
N SER A 682 16.85 -13.87 -3.75
CA SER A 682 15.63 -14.59 -3.36
C SER A 682 15.50 -15.96 -4.03
N ASP A 683 15.88 -16.05 -5.31
CA ASP A 683 15.85 -17.30 -6.09
C ASP A 683 16.82 -18.32 -5.51
N GLU A 684 18.09 -17.91 -5.27
CA GLU A 684 19.11 -18.80 -4.72
C GLU A 684 18.77 -19.26 -3.29
N VAL A 685 18.21 -18.36 -2.48
CA VAL A 685 17.72 -18.69 -1.12
C VAL A 685 16.59 -19.72 -1.22
N THR A 686 15.64 -19.53 -2.12
CA THR A 686 14.50 -20.45 -2.30
C THR A 686 14.96 -21.84 -2.75
N LEU A 687 15.85 -21.89 -3.72
CA LEU A 687 16.43 -23.16 -4.22
C LEU A 687 17.19 -23.91 -3.14
N ALA A 688 18.03 -23.20 -2.36
CA ALA A 688 18.79 -23.77 -1.26
C ALA A 688 17.87 -24.23 -0.10
N MET A 689 16.83 -23.46 0.18
CA MET A 689 15.89 -23.72 1.28
C MET A 689 15.08 -25.01 1.02
N PHE A 690 14.61 -25.21 -0.20
CA PHE A 690 13.71 -26.33 -0.54
C PHE A 690 14.38 -27.45 -1.36
N ASP A 691 15.71 -27.45 -1.45
CA ASP A 691 16.51 -28.46 -2.17
C ASP A 691 16.03 -28.69 -3.62
N GLY A 692 15.60 -27.63 -4.28
CA GLY A 692 15.09 -27.66 -5.65
C GLY A 692 13.73 -28.36 -5.84
N HIS A 693 12.89 -28.43 -4.82
CA HIS A 693 11.55 -29.05 -4.90
C HIS A 693 10.73 -28.45 -6.06
N PRO A 694 10.09 -29.26 -6.94
CA PRO A 694 9.42 -28.77 -8.15
C PRO A 694 8.35 -27.72 -7.92
N ARG A 695 7.65 -27.77 -6.79
CA ARG A 695 6.61 -26.77 -6.41
C ARG A 695 7.15 -25.56 -5.64
N ARG A 696 8.45 -25.45 -5.48
CA ARG A 696 9.14 -24.33 -4.79
C ARG A 696 10.29 -23.82 -5.65
N GLN A 697 10.03 -23.75 -6.96
CA GLN A 697 10.98 -23.17 -7.91
C GLN A 697 10.74 -21.66 -8.04
N PRO A 698 11.81 -20.86 -8.23
CA PRO A 698 11.65 -19.49 -8.69
C PRO A 698 10.91 -19.42 -10.03
N PRO A 699 10.15 -18.35 -10.30
CA PRO A 699 9.46 -18.22 -11.58
C PRO A 699 10.44 -18.05 -12.73
N THR A 700 10.24 -18.82 -13.82
CA THR A 700 11.09 -18.80 -15.02
C THR A 700 10.26 -18.63 -16.28
N LEU A 701 10.90 -18.18 -17.37
CA LEU A 701 10.25 -18.11 -18.68
C LEU A 701 9.77 -19.49 -19.16
N GLU A 702 10.54 -20.56 -18.85
CA GLU A 702 10.14 -21.93 -19.20
C GLU A 702 8.84 -22.36 -18.48
N MET A 703 8.63 -21.91 -17.25
CA MET A 703 7.35 -22.15 -16.55
C MET A 703 6.19 -21.44 -17.25
N ILE A 704 6.40 -20.20 -17.67
CA ILE A 704 5.37 -19.44 -18.40
C ILE A 704 5.05 -20.08 -19.76
N ASP A 705 6.04 -20.64 -20.44
CA ASP A 705 5.84 -21.38 -21.69
C ASP A 705 5.03 -22.68 -21.52
N LYS A 706 4.93 -23.19 -20.29
CA LYS A 706 4.14 -24.39 -19.94
C LYS A 706 2.71 -24.08 -19.50
N LEU A 707 2.35 -22.82 -19.36
CA LEU A 707 0.99 -22.45 -18.99
C LEU A 707 0.01 -22.93 -20.08
N ASP A 708 -1.01 -23.64 -19.63
CA ASP A 708 -2.09 -24.18 -20.46
C ASP A 708 -3.43 -23.72 -19.91
N LEU A 709 -4.14 -22.88 -20.68
CA LEU A 709 -5.43 -22.32 -20.27
C LEU A 709 -6.52 -23.41 -20.18
N ASP A 710 -6.47 -24.44 -21.03
CA ASP A 710 -7.44 -25.53 -20.98
C ASP A 710 -7.30 -26.32 -19.68
N LEU A 711 -6.06 -26.67 -19.33
CA LEU A 711 -5.76 -27.35 -18.07
C LEU A 711 -6.11 -26.49 -16.85
N ALA A 712 -5.71 -25.21 -16.85
CA ALA A 712 -6.06 -24.28 -15.78
C ALA A 712 -7.60 -24.17 -15.56
N PHE A 713 -8.34 -24.12 -16.66
CA PHE A 713 -9.81 -24.09 -16.62
C PHE A 713 -10.42 -25.41 -16.14
N GLU A 714 -9.87 -26.55 -16.52
CA GLU A 714 -10.28 -27.86 -16.01
C GLU A 714 -10.02 -27.99 -14.51
N VAL A 715 -8.83 -27.58 -14.03
CA VAL A 715 -8.49 -27.55 -12.60
C VAL A 715 -9.47 -26.65 -11.84
N PHE A 716 -9.72 -25.45 -12.32
CA PHE A 716 -10.64 -24.51 -11.69
C PHE A 716 -12.04 -25.15 -11.55
N ARG A 717 -12.56 -25.71 -12.63
CA ARG A 717 -13.88 -26.35 -12.62
C ARG A 717 -13.96 -27.56 -11.71
N ASP A 718 -12.89 -28.33 -11.61
CA ASP A 718 -12.84 -29.49 -10.69
C ASP A 718 -12.86 -29.05 -9.24
N ARG A 719 -12.11 -27.98 -8.87
CA ARG A 719 -12.09 -27.46 -7.51
C ARG A 719 -13.44 -26.89 -7.05
N PHE A 720 -14.20 -26.28 -7.94
CA PHE A 720 -15.53 -25.71 -7.65
C PHE A 720 -16.70 -26.63 -8.06
N ALA A 721 -16.44 -27.90 -8.40
CA ALA A 721 -17.47 -28.86 -8.80
C ALA A 721 -18.30 -29.39 -7.63
N ASP A 722 -17.73 -29.38 -6.42
CA ASP A 722 -18.40 -29.79 -5.16
C ASP A 722 -18.04 -28.79 -4.07
N LEU A 723 -19.04 -28.26 -3.41
CA LEU A 723 -18.92 -27.23 -2.39
C LEU A 723 -19.77 -27.56 -1.15
N ASP A 724 -20.04 -28.86 -0.91
CA ASP A 724 -20.86 -29.31 0.23
C ASP A 724 -20.15 -29.16 1.57
N ASP A 725 -18.80 -29.13 1.56
CA ASP A 725 -17.94 -28.90 2.72
C ASP A 725 -17.53 -27.42 2.90
N LEU A 726 -17.99 -26.53 2.00
CA LEU A 726 -17.67 -25.11 2.03
C LEU A 726 -18.10 -24.46 3.36
N THR A 727 -17.21 -23.68 3.94
CA THR A 727 -17.55 -22.77 5.04
C THR A 727 -17.40 -21.33 4.55
N ALA A 728 -18.50 -20.57 4.58
CA ALA A 728 -18.56 -19.15 4.21
C ALA A 728 -18.70 -18.29 5.48
N VAL A 729 -17.76 -17.37 5.70
CA VAL A 729 -17.78 -16.41 6.82
C VAL A 729 -18.16 -15.04 6.28
N ILE A 730 -19.17 -14.40 6.85
CA ILE A 730 -19.69 -13.09 6.45
C ILE A 730 -19.70 -12.15 7.65
N VAL A 731 -19.02 -11.00 7.52
CA VAL A 731 -18.88 -10.01 8.59
C VAL A 731 -19.17 -8.61 8.03
N GLY A 732 -19.97 -7.80 8.71
CA GLY A 732 -20.20 -6.43 8.30
C GLY A 732 -21.58 -5.88 8.61
N ALA A 733 -21.94 -4.82 7.93
CA ALA A 733 -23.19 -4.07 8.10
C ALA A 733 -24.35 -4.75 7.35
N PHE A 734 -24.98 -5.73 7.94
CA PHE A 734 -26.17 -6.39 7.40
C PHE A 734 -27.12 -6.89 8.49
N GLU A 735 -28.37 -7.06 8.15
CA GLU A 735 -29.38 -7.67 9.00
C GLU A 735 -29.61 -9.13 8.60
N LEU A 736 -29.78 -10.04 9.59
CA LEU A 736 -29.98 -11.47 9.31
C LEU A 736 -31.22 -11.74 8.41
N ASP A 737 -32.30 -11.02 8.61
CA ASP A 737 -33.53 -11.15 7.81
C ASP A 737 -33.31 -10.72 6.36
N THR A 738 -32.42 -9.79 6.09
CA THR A 738 -32.08 -9.30 4.74
C THR A 738 -31.15 -10.26 4.00
N ILE A 739 -30.16 -10.82 4.70
CA ILE A 739 -29.18 -11.70 4.07
C ILE A 739 -29.70 -13.13 3.90
N GLU A 740 -30.66 -13.58 4.73
CA GLU A 740 -31.21 -14.95 4.71
C GLU A 740 -31.67 -15.40 3.32
N PRO A 741 -32.57 -14.67 2.61
CA PRO A 741 -33.02 -15.09 1.28
C PRO A 741 -31.88 -15.12 0.25
N LEU A 742 -30.84 -14.29 0.40
CA LEU A 742 -29.69 -14.29 -0.50
C LEU A 742 -28.80 -15.52 -0.25
N VAL A 743 -28.59 -15.87 1.00
CA VAL A 743 -27.84 -17.08 1.41
C VAL A 743 -28.56 -18.34 0.89
N GLU A 744 -29.88 -18.46 1.10
CA GLU A 744 -30.65 -19.59 0.58
C GLU A 744 -30.60 -19.65 -0.96
N THR A 745 -30.70 -18.50 -1.64
CA THR A 745 -30.72 -18.45 -3.10
C THR A 745 -29.37 -18.77 -3.71
N TYR A 746 -28.29 -18.15 -3.24
CA TYR A 746 -27.01 -18.19 -3.95
C TYR A 746 -26.03 -19.21 -3.35
N LEU A 747 -25.95 -19.33 -2.00
CA LEU A 747 -25.09 -20.33 -1.37
C LEU A 747 -25.80 -21.70 -1.28
N GLY A 748 -27.12 -21.69 -1.05
CA GLY A 748 -27.90 -22.93 -0.99
C GLY A 748 -28.11 -23.64 -2.34
N SER A 749 -27.79 -22.95 -3.44
CA SER A 749 -27.84 -23.52 -4.79
C SER A 749 -26.46 -23.89 -5.36
N LEU A 750 -25.40 -23.77 -4.57
CA LEU A 750 -24.07 -24.20 -5.00
C LEU A 750 -24.01 -25.71 -5.23
N PRO A 751 -23.17 -26.19 -6.17
CA PRO A 751 -23.02 -27.61 -6.45
C PRO A 751 -22.63 -28.43 -5.22
N ALA A 752 -23.31 -29.53 -4.99
CA ALA A 752 -23.05 -30.49 -3.92
C ALA A 752 -23.17 -31.90 -4.51
N THR A 753 -22.11 -32.68 -4.43
CA THR A 753 -22.01 -34.03 -5.01
C THR A 753 -21.57 -35.08 -4.02
N ASP A 754 -21.46 -34.72 -2.71
CA ASP A 754 -21.00 -35.58 -1.60
C ASP A 754 -19.60 -36.15 -1.84
N ARG A 755 -18.67 -35.38 -2.47
CA ARG A 755 -17.30 -35.82 -2.72
C ARG A 755 -16.46 -35.64 -1.46
N GLU A 756 -16.08 -36.75 -0.80
CA GLU A 756 -15.13 -36.67 0.32
C GLU A 756 -13.74 -36.28 -0.20
N GLU A 757 -13.32 -35.06 0.10
CA GLU A 757 -12.06 -34.51 -0.36
C GLU A 757 -11.29 -33.79 0.76
N THR A 758 -9.97 -33.83 0.68
CA THR A 758 -9.07 -33.07 1.53
C THR A 758 -7.76 -32.82 0.81
N TRP A 759 -6.95 -31.93 1.34
CA TRP A 759 -5.63 -31.63 0.79
C TRP A 759 -4.66 -32.81 0.86
N ARG A 760 -3.63 -32.77 0.01
CA ARG A 760 -2.51 -33.72 -0.01
C ARG A 760 -1.21 -33.01 0.40
N ASP A 761 -0.39 -33.67 1.23
CA ASP A 761 0.98 -33.21 1.48
C ASP A 761 1.85 -33.48 0.24
N VAL A 762 2.29 -32.41 -0.40
CA VAL A 762 3.12 -32.47 -1.63
C VAL A 762 4.61 -32.69 -1.34
N GLY A 763 5.02 -32.77 -0.07
CA GLY A 763 6.39 -33.09 0.32
C GLY A 763 7.36 -31.89 0.36
N ALA A 764 6.92 -30.69 0.07
CA ALA A 764 7.77 -29.49 0.12
C ALA A 764 8.20 -29.17 1.55
N GLN A 765 9.48 -29.39 1.86
CA GLN A 765 10.05 -29.15 3.18
C GLN A 765 11.32 -28.35 3.08
N GLN A 766 11.56 -27.49 4.07
CA GLN A 766 12.82 -26.80 4.21
C GLN A 766 13.93 -27.80 4.56
N LYS A 767 15.10 -27.61 3.98
CA LYS A 767 16.29 -28.41 4.20
C LYS A 767 16.75 -28.28 5.65
N GLU A 768 17.10 -29.39 6.28
CA GLU A 768 17.64 -29.41 7.65
C GLU A 768 19.16 -29.22 7.65
N GLY A 769 19.68 -28.76 8.80
CA GLY A 769 21.09 -28.54 9.05
C GLY A 769 21.51 -27.10 8.74
N LEU A 770 22.83 -26.90 8.68
CA LEU A 770 23.42 -25.61 8.38
C LEU A 770 23.51 -25.44 6.85
N VAL A 771 22.80 -24.46 6.33
CA VAL A 771 22.81 -24.10 4.92
C VAL A 771 23.37 -22.68 4.79
N ALA A 772 24.46 -22.54 4.02
CA ALA A 772 25.06 -21.23 3.72
C ALA A 772 24.86 -20.91 2.23
N VAL A 773 24.38 -19.71 1.94
CA VAL A 773 24.20 -19.17 0.60
C VAL A 773 24.96 -17.85 0.51
N GLU A 774 25.85 -17.72 -0.45
CA GLU A 774 26.52 -16.46 -0.79
C GLU A 774 26.20 -16.13 -2.25
N VAL A 775 25.65 -14.96 -2.47
CA VAL A 775 25.31 -14.42 -3.79
C VAL A 775 26.14 -13.16 -4.01
N LYS A 776 26.78 -13.05 -5.18
CA LYS A 776 27.49 -11.85 -5.62
C LYS A 776 26.76 -11.24 -6.81
N LYS A 777 26.00 -10.18 -6.56
CA LYS A 777 25.20 -9.48 -7.55
C LYS A 777 24.90 -8.06 -7.09
N GLY A 778 24.84 -7.13 -8.05
CA GLY A 778 24.53 -5.75 -7.79
C GLY A 778 25.75 -4.84 -7.92
N LEU A 779 25.48 -3.61 -8.37
CA LEU A 779 26.51 -2.59 -8.60
C LEU A 779 26.79 -1.75 -7.35
N GLU A 780 25.80 -1.59 -6.50
CA GLU A 780 25.87 -0.75 -5.32
C GLU A 780 26.62 -1.43 -4.18
N PRO A 781 27.38 -0.66 -3.37
CA PRO A 781 28.11 -1.20 -2.20
C PRO A 781 27.15 -1.47 -1.03
N LYS A 782 26.19 -2.35 -1.23
CA LYS A 782 25.24 -2.79 -0.21
C LYS A 782 25.12 -4.30 -0.16
N SER A 783 24.86 -4.83 1.02
CA SER A 783 24.65 -6.24 1.30
C SER A 783 23.30 -6.46 1.96
N SER A 784 22.70 -7.63 1.68
CA SER A 784 21.51 -8.10 2.37
C SER A 784 21.81 -9.41 3.08
N VAL A 785 21.36 -9.53 4.31
CA VAL A 785 21.54 -10.73 5.16
C VAL A 785 20.18 -11.30 5.49
N LYS A 786 20.05 -12.63 5.38
CA LYS A 786 18.85 -13.36 5.75
C LYS A 786 19.17 -14.63 6.53
N PHE A 787 18.52 -14.78 7.67
CA PHE A 787 18.48 -16.01 8.44
C PHE A 787 17.09 -16.64 8.34
N SER A 788 17.05 -17.98 8.26
CA SER A 788 15.80 -18.73 8.32
C SER A 788 15.99 -19.98 9.16
N PHE A 789 15.26 -20.06 10.25
CA PHE A 789 15.15 -21.24 11.11
C PHE A 789 13.85 -21.95 10.79
N ALA A 790 13.87 -23.27 10.70
CA ALA A 790 12.67 -24.05 10.47
C ALA A 790 12.80 -25.45 11.07
N GLY A 791 11.68 -26.02 11.43
CA GLY A 791 11.68 -27.36 11.97
C GLY A 791 10.28 -27.84 12.38
N PRO A 792 10.17 -29.10 12.85
CA PRO A 792 8.92 -29.59 13.41
C PRO A 792 8.60 -28.87 14.71
N ALA A 793 7.33 -28.51 14.89
CA ALA A 793 6.86 -27.91 16.14
C ALA A 793 5.38 -28.22 16.32
N ALA A 794 5.01 -28.71 17.51
CA ALA A 794 3.60 -28.88 17.84
C ALA A 794 2.86 -27.54 17.71
N TRP A 795 1.76 -27.60 17.01
CA TRP A 795 0.91 -26.45 16.75
C TRP A 795 -0.19 -26.33 17.79
N SER A 796 -0.38 -25.15 18.31
CA SER A 796 -1.48 -24.81 19.21
C SER A 796 -1.66 -23.30 19.24
N ARG A 797 -2.82 -22.84 19.71
CA ARG A 797 -3.13 -21.43 19.92
C ARG A 797 -2.05 -20.71 20.74
N GLU A 798 -1.61 -21.36 21.84
CA GLU A 798 -0.57 -20.83 22.71
C GLU A 798 0.80 -20.78 22.01
N ALA A 799 1.14 -21.80 21.22
CA ALA A 799 2.42 -21.84 20.52
C ALA A 799 2.49 -20.76 19.43
N VAL A 800 1.41 -20.52 18.70
CA VAL A 800 1.29 -19.43 17.72
C VAL A 800 1.46 -18.08 18.41
N TYR A 801 0.82 -17.88 19.57
CA TYR A 801 0.95 -16.65 20.33
C TYR A 801 2.37 -16.45 20.89
N ASP A 802 2.97 -17.49 21.47
CA ASP A 802 4.34 -17.43 22.00
C ASP A 802 5.37 -17.09 20.90
N MET A 803 5.17 -17.60 19.67
CA MET A 803 6.00 -17.25 18.50
C MET A 803 5.88 -15.78 18.11
N GLY A 804 4.67 -15.25 18.08
CA GLY A 804 4.42 -13.84 17.83
C GLY A 804 5.06 -12.92 18.87
N SER A 805 4.98 -13.32 20.15
CA SER A 805 5.58 -12.57 21.25
C SER A 805 7.11 -12.59 21.20
N LEU A 806 7.73 -13.74 20.85
CA LEU A 806 9.18 -13.82 20.63
C LEU A 806 9.62 -12.91 19.45
N SER A 807 8.87 -12.95 18.35
CA SER A 807 9.17 -12.12 17.18
C SER A 807 9.12 -10.63 17.50
N ALA A 808 8.12 -10.20 18.27
CA ALA A 808 7.98 -8.80 18.71
C ALA A 808 9.13 -8.38 19.65
N ALA A 809 9.45 -9.20 20.64
CA ALA A 809 10.52 -8.91 21.58
C ALA A 809 11.91 -8.86 20.92
N LEU A 810 12.21 -9.79 20.01
CA LEU A 810 13.45 -9.82 19.26
C LEU A 810 13.57 -8.65 18.28
N ARG A 811 12.47 -8.21 17.67
CA ARG A 811 12.48 -7.02 16.79
C ARG A 811 12.90 -5.78 17.55
N ILE A 812 12.38 -5.57 18.76
CA ILE A 812 12.79 -4.45 19.63
C ILE A 812 14.28 -4.58 19.97
N ARG A 813 14.69 -5.73 20.46
CA ARG A 813 16.10 -5.94 20.90
C ARG A 813 17.10 -5.81 19.76
N LEU A 814 16.84 -6.41 18.60
CA LEU A 814 17.76 -6.37 17.47
C LEU A 814 17.82 -4.98 16.82
N ARG A 815 16.73 -4.22 16.83
CA ARG A 815 16.75 -2.81 16.44
C ARG A 815 17.70 -2.03 17.36
N GLU A 816 17.53 -2.12 18.67
CA GLU A 816 18.38 -1.43 19.65
C GLU A 816 19.88 -1.74 19.40
N VAL A 817 20.23 -3.01 19.22
CA VAL A 817 21.64 -3.41 19.10
C VAL A 817 22.25 -3.10 17.73
N LEU A 818 21.56 -3.45 16.64
CA LEU A 818 22.13 -3.38 15.29
C LEU A 818 21.98 -2.00 14.65
N ARG A 819 20.89 -1.28 14.94
CA ARG A 819 20.66 0.06 14.43
C ARG A 819 21.19 1.14 15.39
N GLU A 820 20.73 1.13 16.63
CA GLU A 820 20.93 2.26 17.55
C GLU A 820 22.31 2.22 18.25
N ASP A 821 22.82 1.04 18.61
CA ASP A 821 24.13 0.90 19.22
C ASP A 821 25.27 0.86 18.19
N LEU A 822 25.12 0.07 17.11
CA LEU A 822 26.15 -0.10 16.09
C LEU A 822 26.08 0.96 14.97
N GLY A 823 24.90 1.52 14.68
CA GLY A 823 24.69 2.42 13.55
C GLY A 823 24.96 1.77 12.18
N ALA A 824 24.86 0.44 12.09
CA ALA A 824 25.33 -0.33 10.93
C ALA A 824 24.20 -0.84 10.02
N THR A 825 22.96 -0.50 10.34
CA THR A 825 21.77 -0.79 9.53
C THR A 825 20.68 0.24 9.77
N TYR A 826 19.85 0.46 8.77
CA TYR A 826 18.63 1.25 8.92
C TYR A 826 17.53 0.49 9.69
N GLY A 827 17.44 -0.85 9.54
CA GLY A 827 16.40 -1.62 10.20
C GLY A 827 16.60 -3.13 10.16
N VAL A 828 15.88 -3.81 11.06
CA VAL A 828 15.92 -5.28 11.20
C VAL A 828 14.51 -5.84 11.09
N ALA A 829 14.30 -6.75 10.16
CA ALA A 829 13.08 -7.52 10.02
C ALA A 829 13.14 -8.79 10.86
N VAL A 830 12.12 -9.06 11.67
CA VAL A 830 11.99 -10.28 12.47
C VAL A 830 10.57 -10.81 12.35
N GLY A 831 10.42 -12.08 12.02
CA GLY A 831 9.12 -12.72 11.88
C GLY A 831 9.16 -14.22 12.12
N GLY A 832 8.10 -14.75 12.74
CA GLY A 832 7.96 -16.18 12.98
C GLY A 832 6.51 -16.63 12.80
N GLN A 833 6.34 -17.85 12.32
CA GLN A 833 5.03 -18.46 12.13
C GLN A 833 5.04 -19.94 12.47
N LEU A 834 3.88 -20.46 12.88
CA LEU A 834 3.62 -21.89 12.98
C LEU A 834 2.51 -22.26 12.00
N THR A 835 2.65 -23.44 11.39
CA THR A 835 1.63 -24.05 10.54
C THR A 835 1.25 -25.43 11.09
N ASP A 836 -0.01 -25.81 10.98
CA ASP A 836 -0.52 -27.16 11.28
C ASP A 836 -0.55 -28.03 10.02
N ARG A 837 -0.73 -27.45 8.86
CA ARG A 837 -0.93 -28.12 7.57
C ARG A 837 0.10 -27.68 6.53
N PRO A 838 0.55 -28.61 5.67
CA PRO A 838 0.26 -30.04 5.68
C PRO A 838 0.99 -30.78 6.81
N ARG A 839 1.82 -30.11 7.57
CA ARG A 839 2.58 -30.65 8.74
C ARG A 839 2.74 -29.58 9.80
N GLU A 840 2.74 -30.01 11.05
CA GLU A 840 3.05 -29.14 12.19
C GLU A 840 4.52 -28.69 12.14
N ARG A 841 4.75 -27.43 11.76
CA ARG A 841 6.08 -26.85 11.59
C ARG A 841 6.12 -25.40 12.05
N PHE A 842 7.33 -24.91 12.25
CA PHE A 842 7.60 -23.48 12.40
C PHE A 842 8.57 -22.99 11.30
N GLY A 843 8.46 -21.70 11.00
CA GLY A 843 9.46 -20.91 10.30
C GLY A 843 9.74 -19.65 11.09
N PHE A 844 11.01 -19.26 11.20
CA PHE A 844 11.43 -18.03 11.85
C PHE A 844 12.49 -17.35 11.01
N SER A 845 12.37 -16.06 10.74
CA SER A 845 13.30 -15.32 9.89
C SER A 845 13.78 -14.04 10.54
N ILE A 846 15.07 -13.71 10.29
CA ILE A 846 15.70 -12.44 10.63
C ILE A 846 16.38 -11.93 9.37
N GLY A 847 16.24 -10.64 9.06
CA GLY A 847 16.89 -10.03 7.90
C GLY A 847 17.23 -8.57 8.11
N PHE A 848 18.33 -8.11 7.50
CA PHE A 848 18.76 -6.72 7.50
C PHE A 848 19.65 -6.42 6.29
N GLY A 849 19.71 -5.13 5.93
CA GLY A 849 20.66 -4.61 4.96
C GLY A 849 21.79 -3.85 5.64
N CYS A 850 22.99 -3.84 5.08
CA CYS A 850 24.14 -3.11 5.60
C CYS A 850 25.22 -2.88 4.53
N ALA A 851 26.25 -2.09 4.89
CA ALA A 851 27.47 -2.02 4.11
C ALA A 851 28.16 -3.40 4.04
N PRO A 852 28.77 -3.79 2.91
CA PRO A 852 29.45 -5.08 2.76
C PRO A 852 30.54 -5.33 3.81
N GLU A 853 31.28 -4.32 4.19
CA GLU A 853 32.32 -4.36 5.23
C GLU A 853 31.77 -4.65 6.62
N ASN A 854 30.52 -4.29 6.91
CA ASN A 854 29.87 -4.47 8.21
C ASN A 854 29.27 -5.88 8.39
N VAL A 855 29.10 -6.65 7.32
CA VAL A 855 28.44 -7.97 7.36
C VAL A 855 29.02 -8.89 8.44
N VAL A 856 30.35 -8.97 8.54
CA VAL A 856 31.00 -9.89 9.49
C VAL A 856 30.74 -9.47 10.95
N GLU A 857 30.84 -8.19 11.25
CA GLU A 857 30.60 -7.65 12.60
C GLU A 857 29.12 -7.79 12.98
N MET A 858 28.22 -7.46 12.07
CA MET A 858 26.78 -7.58 12.32
C MET A 858 26.34 -9.03 12.52
N LEU A 859 26.90 -9.96 11.75
CA LEU A 859 26.67 -11.39 11.94
C LEU A 859 27.15 -11.86 13.31
N ALA A 860 28.37 -11.47 13.70
CA ALA A 860 28.92 -11.82 15.01
C ALA A 860 28.05 -11.26 16.15
N THR A 861 27.60 -10.03 16.03
CA THR A 861 26.70 -9.38 17.01
C THR A 861 25.35 -10.07 17.05
N LEU A 862 24.75 -10.37 15.89
CA LEU A 862 23.48 -11.12 15.83
C LEU A 862 23.60 -12.48 16.54
N PHE A 863 24.64 -13.27 16.25
CA PHE A 863 24.84 -14.55 16.89
C PHE A 863 24.99 -14.43 18.42
N LEU A 864 25.75 -13.44 18.88
CA LEU A 864 25.92 -13.17 20.30
C LEU A 864 24.57 -12.84 20.97
N GLU A 865 23.78 -11.97 20.37
CA GLU A 865 22.47 -11.58 20.89
C GLU A 865 21.48 -12.75 20.91
N LEU A 866 21.45 -13.56 19.86
CA LEU A 866 20.60 -14.75 19.84
C LEU A 866 21.01 -15.75 20.93
N ASP A 867 22.30 -15.95 21.16
CA ASP A 867 22.78 -16.81 22.27
C ASP A 867 22.43 -16.22 23.63
N VAL A 868 22.59 -14.91 23.82
CA VAL A 868 22.19 -14.21 25.07
C VAL A 868 20.71 -14.41 25.34
N VAL A 869 19.84 -14.25 24.35
CA VAL A 869 18.39 -14.42 24.51
C VAL A 869 18.03 -15.87 24.79
N ARG A 870 18.69 -16.84 24.15
CA ARG A 870 18.48 -18.27 24.38
C ARG A 870 18.93 -18.72 25.77
N GLU A 871 20.03 -18.19 26.26
CA GLU A 871 20.59 -18.60 27.57
C GLU A 871 19.95 -17.85 28.73
N ASN A 872 19.89 -16.53 28.64
CA ASN A 872 19.48 -15.67 29.74
C ASN A 872 18.05 -15.13 29.62
N GLY A 873 17.45 -15.14 28.41
CA GLY A 873 16.19 -14.48 28.13
C GLY A 873 16.37 -12.95 27.97
N LEU A 874 15.26 -12.28 27.73
CA LEU A 874 15.13 -10.81 27.76
C LEU A 874 14.64 -10.41 29.17
N ASN A 875 14.92 -9.16 29.57
CA ASN A 875 14.43 -8.68 30.88
C ASN A 875 12.93 -8.38 30.87
N GLU A 876 12.36 -8.10 32.06
CA GLU A 876 10.94 -7.84 32.24
C GLU A 876 10.39 -6.72 31.35
N SER A 877 11.19 -5.68 31.10
CA SER A 877 10.78 -4.52 30.29
C SER A 877 10.36 -4.92 28.88
N TYR A 878 11.06 -5.86 28.22
CA TYR A 878 10.65 -6.34 26.89
C TYR A 878 9.34 -7.11 26.94
N ALA A 879 9.15 -7.94 27.97
CA ALA A 879 7.89 -8.66 28.14
C ALA A 879 6.73 -7.68 28.35
N ASP A 880 6.92 -6.64 29.17
CA ASP A 880 5.91 -5.62 29.44
C ASP A 880 5.60 -4.78 28.19
N LYS A 881 6.62 -4.32 27.44
CA LYS A 881 6.43 -3.64 26.14
C LYS A 881 5.58 -4.50 25.19
N VAL A 882 5.93 -5.77 25.02
CA VAL A 882 5.20 -6.69 24.14
C VAL A 882 3.75 -6.90 24.59
N LYS A 883 3.51 -7.11 25.88
CA LYS A 883 2.16 -7.24 26.43
C LYS A 883 1.31 -6.02 26.13
N GLU A 884 1.84 -4.81 26.39
CA GLU A 884 1.08 -3.60 26.20
C GLU A 884 0.82 -3.32 24.72
N ILE A 885 1.80 -3.50 23.83
CA ILE A 885 1.63 -3.42 22.38
C ILE A 885 0.51 -4.36 21.91
N GLN A 886 0.50 -5.59 22.39
CA GLN A 886 -0.49 -6.59 22.01
C GLN A 886 -1.89 -6.24 22.55
N ARG A 887 -2.02 -5.69 23.77
CA ARG A 887 -3.29 -5.20 24.30
C ARG A 887 -3.84 -4.06 23.46
N ARG A 888 -3.01 -3.05 23.21
CA ARG A 888 -3.40 -1.87 22.41
C ARG A 888 -3.82 -2.24 21.00
N GLN A 889 -3.09 -3.16 20.37
CA GLN A 889 -3.44 -3.66 19.04
C GLN A 889 -4.77 -4.44 19.08
N ARG A 890 -4.98 -5.21 20.15
CA ARG A 890 -6.21 -6.00 20.32
C ARG A 890 -7.45 -5.11 20.46
N GLU A 891 -7.36 -4.03 21.21
CA GLU A 891 -8.44 -3.03 21.35
C GLU A 891 -8.92 -2.52 19.98
N THR A 892 -7.98 -2.12 19.13
CA THR A 892 -8.29 -1.65 17.76
C THR A 892 -8.85 -2.78 16.90
N ASN A 893 -8.21 -3.96 16.89
CA ASN A 893 -8.60 -5.08 16.04
C ASN A 893 -10.03 -5.56 16.29
N LEU A 894 -10.50 -5.55 17.54
CA LEU A 894 -11.87 -5.97 17.89
C LEU A 894 -12.97 -5.08 17.28
N LYS A 895 -12.61 -3.91 16.74
CA LYS A 895 -13.50 -2.94 16.09
C LYS A 895 -13.36 -2.94 14.56
N GLU A 896 -12.68 -3.98 13.99
CA GLU A 896 -12.44 -4.09 12.55
C GLU A 896 -13.11 -5.33 11.97
N ASN A 897 -13.87 -5.16 10.88
CA ASN A 897 -14.52 -6.26 10.17
C ASN A 897 -13.52 -7.29 9.64
N SER A 898 -12.39 -6.84 9.11
CA SER A 898 -11.33 -7.69 8.58
C SER A 898 -10.70 -8.59 9.64
N PHE A 899 -10.55 -8.08 10.87
CA PHE A 899 -10.07 -8.87 11.98
C PHE A 899 -11.02 -10.03 12.33
N TRP A 900 -12.31 -9.74 12.41
CA TRP A 900 -13.32 -10.77 12.71
C TRP A 900 -13.43 -11.77 11.58
N LEU A 901 -13.43 -11.34 10.33
CA LEU A 901 -13.44 -12.22 9.17
C LEU A 901 -12.26 -13.20 9.19
N GLY A 902 -11.05 -12.66 9.33
CA GLY A 902 -9.83 -13.47 9.38
C GLY A 902 -9.77 -14.39 10.59
N SER A 903 -10.16 -13.91 11.79
CA SER A 903 -10.17 -14.70 13.00
C SER A 903 -11.21 -15.82 12.92
N LEU A 904 -12.44 -15.53 12.50
CA LEU A 904 -13.47 -16.56 12.36
C LEU A 904 -13.04 -17.60 11.32
N LYS A 905 -12.59 -17.18 10.12
CA LYS A 905 -12.06 -18.13 9.12
C LYS A 905 -10.98 -19.02 9.73
N PHE A 906 -10.01 -18.47 10.44
CA PHE A 906 -8.92 -19.21 11.05
C PHE A 906 -9.42 -20.20 12.13
N TYR A 907 -10.35 -19.80 12.99
CA TYR A 907 -10.89 -20.68 14.02
C TYR A 907 -11.74 -21.81 13.43
N TYR A 908 -12.58 -21.51 12.42
CA TYR A 908 -13.41 -22.54 11.77
C TYR A 908 -12.59 -23.49 10.90
N SER A 909 -11.56 -23.00 10.19
CA SER A 909 -10.69 -23.88 9.40
C SER A 909 -9.86 -24.85 10.26
N ASN A 910 -9.70 -24.54 11.57
CA ASN A 910 -8.94 -25.36 12.52
C ASN A 910 -9.83 -26.08 13.53
N ASP A 911 -11.14 -26.07 13.33
CA ASP A 911 -12.12 -26.70 14.24
C ASP A 911 -11.98 -26.23 15.70
N TRP A 912 -11.59 -24.96 15.91
CA TRP A 912 -11.49 -24.37 17.24
C TRP A 912 -12.79 -23.67 17.63
N ASP A 913 -13.05 -23.65 18.95
CA ASP A 913 -14.17 -22.87 19.48
C ASP A 913 -13.96 -21.38 19.23
N PRO A 914 -14.81 -20.71 18.42
CA PRO A 914 -14.61 -19.31 18.06
C PRO A 914 -14.77 -18.36 19.26
N ARG A 915 -15.37 -18.78 20.39
CA ARG A 915 -15.44 -17.99 21.63
C ARG A 915 -14.06 -17.71 22.22
N LEU A 916 -13.06 -18.56 21.93
CA LEU A 916 -11.67 -18.36 22.34
C LEU A 916 -11.03 -17.11 21.70
N ILE A 917 -11.66 -16.52 20.68
CA ILE A 917 -11.26 -15.23 20.16
C ILE A 917 -11.27 -14.18 21.28
N LEU A 918 -12.22 -14.21 22.20
CA LEU A 918 -12.29 -13.27 23.32
C LEU A 918 -11.32 -13.57 24.46
N ASP A 919 -10.83 -14.80 24.58
CA ASP A 919 -9.86 -15.20 25.62
C ASP A 919 -8.43 -14.84 25.19
N TYR A 920 -8.17 -13.56 24.92
CA TYR A 920 -6.85 -13.09 24.49
C TYR A 920 -5.94 -12.73 25.67
N GLU A 921 -6.51 -12.17 26.75
CA GLU A 921 -5.73 -11.74 27.92
C GLU A 921 -5.01 -12.90 28.58
N SER A 922 -5.61 -14.10 28.60
CA SER A 922 -4.94 -15.32 29.10
C SER A 922 -3.67 -15.66 28.31
N LEU A 923 -3.61 -15.30 27.03
CA LEU A 923 -2.41 -15.44 26.21
C LEU A 923 -1.41 -14.33 26.50
N VAL A 924 -1.86 -13.06 26.65
CA VAL A 924 -0.99 -11.92 26.95
C VAL A 924 -0.21 -12.16 28.25
N GLU A 925 -0.88 -12.64 29.31
CA GLU A 925 -0.25 -12.94 30.60
C GLU A 925 0.80 -14.07 30.52
N ARG A 926 0.83 -14.86 29.46
CA ARG A 926 1.88 -15.87 29.22
C ARG A 926 3.21 -15.27 28.81
N THR A 927 3.23 -14.02 28.31
CA THR A 927 4.46 -13.36 27.87
C THR A 927 5.30 -12.97 29.08
N THR A 928 6.25 -13.83 29.45
CA THR A 928 7.21 -13.61 30.54
C THR A 928 8.64 -13.78 30.03
N PRO A 929 9.66 -13.23 30.72
CA PRO A 929 11.06 -13.45 30.35
C PRO A 929 11.43 -14.92 30.16
N GLU A 930 10.95 -15.80 31.05
CA GLU A 930 11.18 -17.25 30.96
C GLU A 930 10.53 -17.84 29.72
N ARG A 931 9.32 -17.40 29.39
CA ARG A 931 8.60 -17.93 28.23
C ARG A 931 9.23 -17.48 26.92
N LEU A 932 9.66 -16.23 26.84
CA LEU A 932 10.41 -15.71 25.69
C LEU A 932 11.74 -16.47 25.51
N ARG A 933 12.48 -16.72 26.59
CA ARG A 933 13.70 -17.55 26.55
C ARG A 933 13.43 -18.97 26.09
N ASP A 934 12.39 -19.62 26.63
CA ASP A 934 12.07 -21.00 26.27
C ASP A 934 11.62 -21.11 24.81
N SER A 935 10.89 -20.10 24.30
CA SER A 935 10.55 -19.97 22.88
C SER A 935 11.80 -19.75 22.01
N ALA A 936 12.72 -18.89 22.43
CA ALA A 936 13.99 -18.68 21.72
C ALA A 936 14.81 -19.98 21.63
N ARG A 937 14.91 -20.75 22.72
CA ARG A 937 15.59 -22.06 22.74
C ARG A 937 14.93 -23.05 21.78
N LYS A 938 13.62 -23.00 21.67
CA LYS A 938 12.85 -23.91 20.81
C LYS A 938 12.98 -23.59 19.33
N TYR A 939 12.95 -22.32 18.99
CA TYR A 939 12.78 -21.88 17.59
C TYR A 939 14.07 -21.33 16.94
N LEU A 940 15.08 -20.95 17.72
CA LEU A 940 16.37 -20.46 17.21
C LEU A 940 17.42 -21.57 17.39
N ASP A 941 17.29 -22.64 16.64
CA ASP A 941 18.25 -23.76 16.69
C ASP A 941 19.52 -23.39 15.92
N MET A 942 20.61 -23.13 16.67
CA MET A 942 21.91 -22.71 16.10
C MET A 942 22.66 -23.85 15.38
N GLU A 943 22.11 -25.06 15.37
CA GLU A 943 22.62 -26.19 14.56
C GLU A 943 21.75 -26.44 13.31
N ASN A 944 20.63 -25.71 13.15
CA ASN A 944 19.67 -25.91 12.08
C ASN A 944 19.09 -24.59 11.56
N TYR A 945 19.82 -23.92 10.68
CA TYR A 945 19.37 -22.68 10.03
C TYR A 945 19.97 -22.51 8.64
N LEU A 946 19.31 -21.69 7.82
CA LEU A 946 19.87 -21.14 6.59
C LEU A 946 20.38 -19.73 6.89
N GLN A 947 21.64 -19.46 6.51
CA GLN A 947 22.24 -18.13 6.45
C GLN A 947 22.49 -17.77 5.00
N ALA A 948 21.95 -16.65 4.55
CA ALA A 948 22.20 -16.15 3.20
C ALA A 948 22.73 -14.73 3.24
N VAL A 949 23.69 -14.42 2.38
CA VAL A 949 24.26 -13.09 2.23
C VAL A 949 24.36 -12.74 0.75
N LEU A 950 23.82 -11.58 0.40
CA LEU A 950 24.02 -10.94 -0.90
C LEU A 950 25.14 -9.91 -0.75
N PHE A 951 26.17 -10.02 -1.57
CA PHE A 951 27.24 -9.05 -1.72
C PHE A 951 27.20 -8.37 -3.08
N PRO A 952 27.78 -7.17 -3.24
CA PRO A 952 28.03 -6.58 -4.54
C PRO A 952 28.82 -7.50 -5.47
N GLU A 953 28.59 -7.40 -6.77
CA GLU A 953 29.23 -8.26 -7.77
C GLU A 953 30.77 -8.27 -7.70
N ASN A 954 31.39 -7.14 -7.42
CA ASN A 954 32.83 -6.95 -7.35
C ASN A 954 33.41 -7.05 -5.92
N TRP A 955 32.63 -7.51 -4.95
CA TRP A 955 33.11 -7.64 -3.58
C TRP A 955 34.09 -8.78 -3.42
N GLU A 956 35.34 -8.46 -3.01
CA GLU A 956 36.34 -9.45 -2.62
C GLU A 956 36.24 -9.68 -1.09
N THR A 957 35.69 -10.81 -0.70
CA THR A 957 35.76 -11.26 0.70
C THR A 957 37.24 -11.45 1.07
N GLU A 958 37.76 -10.70 2.04
CA GLU A 958 39.07 -11.00 2.59
C GLU A 958 39.10 -12.47 3.05
N PRO A 959 40.11 -13.25 2.65
CA PRO A 959 40.19 -14.62 3.11
C PRO A 959 40.28 -14.62 4.62
N ALA A 960 39.41 -15.39 5.29
CA ALA A 960 39.43 -15.56 6.74
C ALA A 960 40.85 -15.83 7.20
N THR A 961 41.46 -14.89 7.95
CA THR A 961 42.77 -15.10 8.55
C THR A 961 42.61 -16.28 9.50
N ASP A 962 43.29 -17.38 9.17
CA ASP A 962 43.30 -18.59 9.98
C ASP A 962 43.74 -18.20 11.43
N PRO A 963 42.91 -18.39 12.48
CA PRO A 963 43.23 -17.99 13.82
C PRO A 963 44.33 -18.85 14.47
N GLY A 964 45.14 -19.55 13.65
CA GLY A 964 46.13 -20.54 14.05
C GLY A 964 47.55 -20.35 13.51
N SER A 965 48.03 -19.13 13.15
CA SER A 965 49.42 -18.93 12.82
C SER A 965 50.11 -17.99 13.78
#